data_8a2efd2d2faf14a41eb06281628f9f2c
#
_entry.id   8a2efd2d2faf14a41eb06281628f9f2c
#
_cell.length_a   1.000
_cell.length_b   1.000
_cell.length_c   1.000
_cell.angle_alpha   90.00
_cell.angle_beta   90.00
_cell.angle_gamma   90.00
#
_symmetry.space_group_name_H-M   'P 1'
#
loop_
_entity.id
_entity.type
_entity.pdbx_description
1 polymer ?
#
loop_
_entity_poly.entity_id
_entity_poly.type
_entity_poly.pdbx_seq_one_letter_code
_entity_poly.pdbx_strand_id
1 'polypeptide(L)'
;MEVQTQALTLWAKSGDPFHPLLAHMLDTAAVAWAILEREPGRTRKLYATDWNLGEKEALPWVAFLAGLHDLGKASPVFQAAWDEGAKRVWDAGLTWDEELVREQWVAHGVFTELYVKDVLKRHGLPLRLADPLAKGLGAHHGFLAQGEELKTARLHVKSEASTWQEVRDHLALRLAQSLGLNLPLVLPVEDAEAPAILRVMALASFADWIASDPRFFPYGRDPEALEYWQDALELARKALEDLPWPRVSPRGVRRFEELFPFSPNPLQSSVPELLEKTPGDSVLLLVEAPMGLGKTEAALYASHLLRERLDHRGLYVALPTQATANGLFNRIREFLERLSGGERWELQLQHGAALLNPQYAELLERARPMEVYDLELERNPGQESGGVAASTWFSAKKRAMLAGHGVGTLDQALLGVLKVKHHFIRLWGLMNRVVVLDEVHAYDTYTSGLLKSLLLWLRALGSSVILMTATLPKKKREELLSAWGVGGVELPPYPRVAAFSGGGLLGARHVPLEEKTLHLQGAPTEVSQVAEALKEQLPGALGAIVNTVDRAQALYQALGEGERLTLDELLDSFGAGPNQGAWPGLWEIREEKGRWVVGKRLKDGTLVFLLHARFPAEERALREAVTLALFGKHGPRPEKAILVATQVAEQSLDLDFDLLYSDLAPVDLLFQRAGRLHRHTRKRPEGHQTPVLLVGGLTDEPEFGRELHWNRVYEDYVLLSTWLALQGRETVKVPADLEGLLEEVYERLPEGFPDSLRDRARKSYQNLIDRLQKDASMAGNLSLAELDRLLSQLDASALASDFRLDDEEENASTQRFLTRLGEPSVSVVPLYRRGEEWFLDADGRRPAKMKGDLGKEDVLALWSRAVRLSRFPIPQTLLGEKPPSAWAKSGLLRGLRPLEVGREFPRKELALQVDLDPELGVVYRLV
;
A
#
# COMPACT_ATOMS: atom_id res chain seq x y z
N MET A 1 -9.79 -51.15 10.05
CA MET A 1 -8.93 -51.48 8.90
C MET A 1 -9.53 -51.02 7.58
N GLU A 2 -10.80 -51.26 7.28
CA GLU A 2 -11.41 -50.83 6.00
C GLU A 2 -11.44 -49.30 5.84
N VAL A 3 -11.98 -48.55 6.81
CA VAL A 3 -12.02 -47.07 6.78
C VAL A 3 -10.63 -46.44 6.71
N GLN A 4 -9.64 -46.98 7.40
CA GLN A 4 -8.24 -46.52 7.35
C GLN A 4 -7.65 -46.71 5.94
N THR A 5 -7.87 -47.89 5.33
CA THR A 5 -7.41 -48.13 3.95
C THR A 5 -8.07 -47.17 2.97
N GLN A 6 -9.38 -46.94 3.10
CA GLN A 6 -10.14 -45.98 2.31
C GLN A 6 -9.58 -44.55 2.45
N ALA A 7 -9.30 -44.11 3.68
CA ALA A 7 -8.73 -42.77 3.93
C ALA A 7 -7.37 -42.55 3.25
N LEU A 8 -6.53 -43.59 3.17
CA LEU A 8 -5.21 -43.53 2.54
C LEU A 8 -5.28 -43.48 1.00
N THR A 9 -6.40 -43.86 0.39
CA THR A 9 -6.58 -43.75 -1.07
C THR A 9 -6.93 -42.35 -1.52
N LEU A 10 -7.43 -41.49 -0.61
CA LEU A 10 -7.77 -40.12 -0.94
C LEU A 10 -6.52 -39.25 -1.25
N TRP A 11 -6.56 -38.56 -2.35
CA TRP A 11 -5.45 -37.72 -2.80
C TRP A 11 -5.74 -36.23 -2.54
N ALA A 12 -4.69 -35.49 -2.17
CA ALA A 12 -4.69 -34.02 -2.10
C ALA A 12 -4.03 -33.39 -3.33
N LYS A 13 -2.96 -34.01 -3.82
CA LYS A 13 -2.27 -33.57 -5.05
C LYS A 13 -2.04 -34.81 -5.94
N SER A 14 -2.35 -34.67 -7.23
CA SER A 14 -2.14 -35.68 -8.26
C SER A 14 -0.65 -35.84 -8.58
N GLY A 15 -0.25 -37.00 -9.12
CA GLY A 15 1.13 -37.26 -9.54
C GLY A 15 1.56 -38.70 -9.23
N ASP A 16 2.80 -39.01 -9.60
CA ASP A 16 3.42 -40.29 -9.25
C ASP A 16 4.81 -40.01 -8.65
N PRO A 17 4.96 -40.19 -7.32
CA PRO A 17 3.90 -40.57 -6.38
C PRO A 17 2.88 -39.43 -6.11
N PHE A 18 1.62 -39.81 -5.82
CA PHE A 18 0.61 -38.87 -5.40
C PHE A 18 0.82 -38.43 -3.94
N HIS A 19 0.21 -37.32 -3.53
CA HIS A 19 0.22 -36.89 -2.13
C HIS A 19 -1.11 -37.21 -1.44
N PRO A 20 -1.12 -38.14 -0.43
CA PRO A 20 -2.32 -38.49 0.29
C PRO A 20 -2.95 -37.30 1.01
N LEU A 21 -4.29 -37.26 1.11
CA LEU A 21 -5.01 -36.17 1.78
C LEU A 21 -4.61 -36.06 3.26
N LEU A 22 -4.54 -37.19 3.98
CA LEU A 22 -4.09 -37.19 5.38
C LEU A 22 -2.68 -36.63 5.54
N ALA A 23 -1.74 -36.96 4.61
CA ALA A 23 -0.40 -36.42 4.60
C ALA A 23 -0.42 -34.90 4.46
N HIS A 24 -1.16 -34.37 3.50
CA HIS A 24 -1.29 -32.93 3.30
C HIS A 24 -1.90 -32.20 4.51
N MET A 25 -2.93 -32.79 5.16
CA MET A 25 -3.52 -32.26 6.38
C MET A 25 -2.50 -32.20 7.53
N LEU A 26 -1.70 -33.24 7.71
CA LEU A 26 -0.62 -33.28 8.71
C LEU A 26 0.51 -32.32 8.40
N ASP A 27 0.93 -32.22 7.15
CA ASP A 27 1.98 -31.30 6.71
C ASP A 27 1.56 -29.85 6.93
N THR A 28 0.31 -29.50 6.59
CA THR A 28 -0.23 -28.14 6.85
C THR A 28 -0.31 -27.84 8.34
N ALA A 29 -0.75 -28.80 9.16
CA ALA A 29 -0.77 -28.63 10.61
C ALA A 29 0.66 -28.48 11.18
N ALA A 30 1.65 -29.20 10.66
CA ALA A 30 3.04 -29.10 11.07
C ALA A 30 3.64 -27.73 10.71
N VAL A 31 3.32 -27.20 9.54
CA VAL A 31 3.73 -25.84 9.14
C VAL A 31 3.08 -24.79 10.03
N ALA A 32 1.78 -24.88 10.31
CA ALA A 32 1.08 -23.97 11.21
C ALA A 32 1.69 -23.99 12.62
N TRP A 33 1.99 -25.18 13.13
CA TRP A 33 2.69 -25.39 14.40
C TRP A 33 4.06 -24.70 14.41
N ALA A 34 4.89 -24.97 13.41
CA ALA A 34 6.23 -24.42 13.31
C ALA A 34 6.23 -22.88 13.16
N ILE A 35 5.24 -22.29 12.45
CA ILE A 35 5.05 -20.85 12.37
C ILE A 35 4.80 -20.29 13.78
N LEU A 36 3.86 -20.87 14.54
CA LEU A 36 3.50 -20.39 15.88
C LEU A 36 4.66 -20.54 16.88
N GLU A 37 5.46 -21.61 16.77
CA GLU A 37 6.69 -21.77 17.60
C GLU A 37 7.69 -20.62 17.37
N ARG A 38 7.79 -20.12 16.15
CA ARG A 38 8.72 -19.05 15.76
C ARG A 38 8.18 -17.64 16.01
N GLU A 39 6.88 -17.49 16.18
CA GLU A 39 6.25 -16.19 16.45
C GLU A 39 6.65 -15.63 17.83
N PRO A 40 6.69 -14.28 17.98
CA PRO A 40 6.87 -13.62 19.26
C PRO A 40 5.86 -14.11 20.31
N GLY A 41 6.22 -14.06 21.59
CA GLY A 41 5.35 -14.43 22.71
C GLY A 41 4.02 -13.70 22.68
N ARG A 42 4.03 -12.41 22.30
CA ARG A 42 2.80 -11.62 22.12
C ARG A 42 1.87 -12.22 21.06
N THR A 43 2.38 -12.67 19.91
CA THR A 43 1.55 -13.33 18.89
C THR A 43 0.94 -14.62 19.41
N ARG A 44 1.73 -15.47 20.06
CA ARG A 44 1.22 -16.73 20.65
C ARG A 44 0.14 -16.47 21.70
N LYS A 45 0.34 -15.41 22.52
CA LYS A 45 -0.65 -14.99 23.50
C LYS A 45 -1.97 -14.52 22.87
N LEU A 46 -1.95 -13.86 21.71
CA LEU A 46 -3.17 -13.52 20.98
C LEU A 46 -3.97 -14.77 20.61
N TYR A 47 -3.32 -15.78 20.03
CA TYR A 47 -3.97 -17.07 19.73
C TYR A 47 -4.47 -17.78 20.99
N ALA A 48 -3.72 -17.75 22.07
CA ALA A 48 -4.15 -18.33 23.34
C ALA A 48 -5.39 -17.62 23.93
N THR A 49 -5.40 -16.31 23.89
CA THR A 49 -6.52 -15.48 24.37
C THR A 49 -7.79 -15.71 23.55
N ASP A 50 -7.69 -15.87 22.22
CA ASP A 50 -8.85 -16.17 21.36
C ASP A 50 -9.68 -17.38 21.82
N TRP A 51 -9.00 -18.38 22.38
CA TRP A 51 -9.61 -19.64 22.77
C TRP A 51 -9.69 -19.80 24.29
N ASN A 52 -9.31 -18.77 25.05
CA ASN A 52 -9.19 -18.81 26.51
C ASN A 52 -8.39 -20.05 27.00
N LEU A 53 -7.25 -20.31 26.30
CA LEU A 53 -6.32 -21.41 26.58
C LEU A 53 -4.95 -20.87 26.99
N GLY A 54 -4.12 -21.73 27.59
CA GLY A 54 -2.69 -21.47 27.71
C GLY A 54 -1.98 -21.56 26.36
N GLU A 55 -0.81 -20.89 26.20
CA GLU A 55 -0.08 -20.91 24.93
C GLU A 55 0.29 -22.33 24.46
N LYS A 56 0.62 -23.23 25.38
CA LYS A 56 0.94 -24.64 25.08
C LYS A 56 -0.28 -25.45 24.62
N GLU A 57 -1.47 -25.11 25.10
CA GLU A 57 -2.72 -25.77 24.76
C GLU A 57 -3.35 -25.22 23.49
N ALA A 58 -3.16 -23.92 23.23
CA ALA A 58 -3.66 -23.26 22.02
C ALA A 58 -2.91 -23.73 20.75
N LEU A 59 -1.63 -24.06 20.87
CA LEU A 59 -0.80 -24.47 19.74
C LEU A 59 -1.33 -25.71 18.99
N PRO A 60 -1.55 -26.87 19.64
CA PRO A 60 -2.13 -28.04 18.96
C PRO A 60 -3.55 -27.77 18.44
N TRP A 61 -4.35 -26.99 19.16
CA TRP A 61 -5.70 -26.64 18.75
C TRP A 61 -5.71 -25.82 17.43
N VAL A 62 -4.90 -24.77 17.35
CA VAL A 62 -4.82 -23.92 16.16
C VAL A 62 -4.20 -24.68 14.97
N ALA A 63 -3.20 -25.53 15.21
CA ALA A 63 -2.62 -26.39 14.19
C ALA A 63 -3.63 -27.43 13.67
N PHE A 64 -4.47 -27.99 14.54
CA PHE A 64 -5.58 -28.88 14.16
C PHE A 64 -6.56 -28.17 13.21
N LEU A 65 -7.00 -26.97 13.55
CA LEU A 65 -7.87 -26.17 12.69
C LEU A 65 -7.22 -25.91 11.32
N ALA A 66 -5.94 -25.53 11.29
CA ALA A 66 -5.22 -25.31 10.04
C ALA A 66 -5.17 -26.60 9.19
N GLY A 67 -4.95 -27.77 9.80
CA GLY A 67 -4.94 -29.07 9.12
C GLY A 67 -6.30 -29.47 8.51
N LEU A 68 -7.42 -28.96 9.05
CA LEU A 68 -8.76 -29.25 8.54
C LEU A 68 -9.15 -28.45 7.27
N HIS A 69 -8.35 -27.47 6.84
CA HIS A 69 -8.70 -26.54 5.74
C HIS A 69 -9.09 -27.25 4.44
N ASP A 70 -8.51 -28.37 4.16
CA ASP A 70 -8.71 -29.16 2.93
C ASP A 70 -9.57 -30.43 3.11
N LEU A 71 -10.29 -30.55 4.23
CA LEU A 71 -11.20 -31.69 4.47
C LEU A 71 -12.26 -31.85 3.35
N GLY A 72 -12.60 -30.77 2.65
CA GLY A 72 -13.47 -30.74 1.48
C GLY A 72 -12.95 -31.55 0.28
N LYS A 73 -11.65 -31.84 0.22
CA LYS A 73 -11.08 -32.76 -0.77
C LYS A 73 -11.54 -34.22 -0.55
N ALA A 74 -12.00 -34.60 0.65
CA ALA A 74 -12.66 -35.85 0.92
C ALA A 74 -14.12 -35.85 0.40
N SER A 75 -14.33 -35.42 -0.86
CA SER A 75 -15.62 -35.40 -1.55
C SER A 75 -15.54 -36.15 -2.89
N PRO A 76 -16.63 -36.77 -3.35
CA PRO A 76 -16.70 -37.39 -4.67
C PRO A 76 -16.26 -36.46 -5.80
N VAL A 77 -16.72 -35.21 -5.78
CA VAL A 77 -16.45 -34.21 -6.83
C VAL A 77 -14.94 -33.95 -6.96
N PHE A 78 -14.21 -33.78 -5.84
CA PHE A 78 -12.77 -33.56 -5.90
C PHE A 78 -12.03 -34.84 -6.31
N GLN A 79 -12.37 -35.99 -5.71
CA GLN A 79 -11.67 -37.28 -5.95
C GLN A 79 -11.90 -37.79 -7.37
N ALA A 80 -13.01 -37.45 -8.04
CA ALA A 80 -13.26 -37.78 -9.43
C ALA A 80 -12.46 -36.92 -10.45
N ALA A 81 -11.81 -35.83 -10.03
CA ALA A 81 -11.15 -34.90 -10.94
C ALA A 81 -9.81 -35.44 -11.53
N TRP A 82 -9.28 -36.52 -11.01
CA TRP A 82 -8.08 -37.18 -11.51
C TRP A 82 -8.34 -38.68 -11.72
N ASP A 83 -8.31 -39.13 -12.97
CA ASP A 83 -8.75 -40.47 -13.39
C ASP A 83 -8.08 -41.61 -12.62
N GLU A 84 -6.75 -41.58 -12.43
CA GLU A 84 -6.03 -42.62 -11.68
C GLU A 84 -6.39 -42.61 -10.19
N GLY A 85 -6.54 -41.42 -9.61
CA GLY A 85 -6.99 -41.23 -8.25
C GLY A 85 -8.44 -41.70 -8.05
N ALA A 86 -9.34 -41.32 -8.96
CA ALA A 86 -10.73 -41.73 -8.97
C ALA A 86 -10.87 -43.24 -8.97
N LYS A 87 -10.12 -43.94 -9.85
CA LYS A 87 -10.12 -45.39 -9.91
C LYS A 87 -9.66 -46.03 -8.59
N ARG A 88 -8.57 -45.51 -7.99
CA ARG A 88 -8.04 -46.03 -6.72
C ARG A 88 -9.05 -45.87 -5.58
N VAL A 89 -9.72 -44.74 -5.51
CA VAL A 89 -10.75 -44.44 -4.50
C VAL A 89 -11.99 -45.33 -4.68
N TRP A 90 -12.41 -45.54 -5.94
CA TRP A 90 -13.50 -46.40 -6.29
C TRP A 90 -13.21 -47.86 -5.97
N ASP A 91 -12.04 -48.38 -6.33
CA ASP A 91 -11.61 -49.76 -6.03
C ASP A 91 -11.49 -50.02 -4.53
N ALA A 92 -11.28 -48.99 -3.71
CA ALA A 92 -11.31 -49.06 -2.24
C ALA A 92 -12.72 -49.05 -1.67
N GLY A 93 -13.75 -48.96 -2.47
CA GLY A 93 -15.17 -49.01 -2.04
C GLY A 93 -15.81 -47.67 -1.74
N LEU A 94 -15.13 -46.55 -2.05
CA LEU A 94 -15.71 -45.21 -1.95
C LEU A 94 -16.33 -44.84 -3.31
N THR A 95 -17.60 -45.10 -3.46
CA THR A 95 -18.35 -44.89 -4.72
C THR A 95 -19.17 -43.59 -4.66
N TRP A 96 -19.61 -43.13 -5.82
CA TRP A 96 -20.43 -41.90 -5.99
C TRP A 96 -21.36 -42.01 -7.18
N ASP A 97 -22.33 -41.09 -7.29
CA ASP A 97 -23.19 -40.88 -8.44
C ASP A 97 -22.37 -40.17 -9.55
N GLU A 98 -21.99 -40.92 -10.59
CA GLU A 98 -21.15 -40.41 -11.70
C GLU A 98 -21.83 -39.31 -12.48
N GLU A 99 -23.18 -39.38 -12.69
CA GLU A 99 -23.92 -38.37 -13.42
C GLU A 99 -23.97 -37.06 -12.66
N LEU A 100 -24.25 -37.07 -11.36
CA LEU A 100 -24.28 -35.91 -10.48
C LEU A 100 -22.90 -35.25 -10.41
N VAL A 101 -21.82 -36.01 -10.23
CA VAL A 101 -20.45 -35.50 -10.14
C VAL A 101 -19.99 -34.85 -11.45
N ARG A 102 -20.34 -35.43 -12.60
CA ARG A 102 -20.01 -34.91 -13.91
C ARG A 102 -20.75 -33.61 -14.24
N GLU A 103 -22.05 -33.53 -13.88
CA GLU A 103 -22.89 -32.37 -14.25
C GLU A 103 -22.86 -31.20 -13.30
N GLN A 104 -22.50 -31.46 -12.02
CA GLN A 104 -22.62 -30.48 -10.95
C GLN A 104 -21.27 -30.29 -10.22
N TRP A 105 -20.35 -29.57 -10.85
CA TRP A 105 -19.05 -29.28 -10.24
C TRP A 105 -19.16 -28.20 -9.15
N VAL A 106 -18.48 -28.43 -8.02
CA VAL A 106 -18.39 -27.50 -6.88
C VAL A 106 -16.97 -27.51 -6.34
N ALA A 107 -16.42 -26.32 -6.02
CA ALA A 107 -15.09 -26.21 -5.43
C ALA A 107 -14.98 -26.87 -4.07
N HIS A 108 -13.84 -27.50 -3.77
CA HIS A 108 -13.62 -28.23 -2.50
C HIS A 108 -13.74 -27.33 -1.25
N GLY A 109 -13.44 -26.02 -1.35
CA GLY A 109 -13.65 -25.09 -0.25
C GLY A 109 -15.10 -25.02 0.24
N VAL A 110 -16.09 -25.16 -0.67
CA VAL A 110 -17.52 -25.25 -0.31
C VAL A 110 -17.81 -26.50 0.49
N PHE A 111 -17.22 -27.63 0.08
CA PHE A 111 -17.33 -28.87 0.84
C PHE A 111 -16.59 -28.79 2.18
N THR A 112 -15.43 -28.10 2.24
CA THR A 112 -14.73 -27.83 3.51
C THR A 112 -15.66 -27.15 4.51
N GLU A 113 -16.42 -26.11 4.10
CA GLU A 113 -17.39 -25.45 5.00
C GLU A 113 -18.42 -26.43 5.56
N LEU A 114 -18.98 -27.32 4.72
CA LEU A 114 -19.99 -28.27 5.17
C LEU A 114 -19.40 -29.38 6.08
N TYR A 115 -18.29 -29.98 5.67
CA TYR A 115 -17.70 -31.12 6.35
C TYR A 115 -17.01 -30.75 7.67
N VAL A 116 -16.26 -29.65 7.70
CA VAL A 116 -15.62 -29.18 8.95
C VAL A 116 -16.67 -28.80 9.97
N LYS A 117 -17.74 -28.11 9.59
CA LYS A 117 -18.85 -27.80 10.48
C LYS A 117 -19.46 -29.05 11.09
N ASP A 118 -19.70 -30.09 10.30
CA ASP A 118 -20.31 -31.35 10.73
C ASP A 118 -19.36 -32.13 11.63
N VAL A 119 -18.10 -32.29 11.27
CA VAL A 119 -17.06 -32.93 12.07
C VAL A 119 -16.90 -32.27 13.44
N LEU A 120 -16.71 -30.93 13.46
CA LEU A 120 -16.52 -30.20 14.72
C LEU A 120 -17.72 -30.34 15.66
N LYS A 121 -18.95 -30.31 15.13
CA LYS A 121 -20.17 -30.51 15.92
C LYS A 121 -20.25 -31.93 16.49
N ARG A 122 -19.97 -32.97 15.71
CA ARG A 122 -19.98 -34.36 16.18
C ARG A 122 -18.94 -34.62 17.25
N HIS A 123 -17.83 -33.87 17.20
CA HIS A 123 -16.76 -33.96 18.19
C HIS A 123 -16.88 -32.94 19.33
N GLY A 124 -18.07 -32.37 19.56
CA GLY A 124 -18.42 -31.67 20.79
C GLY A 124 -18.43 -30.15 20.73
N LEU A 125 -18.07 -29.54 19.62
CA LEU A 125 -18.09 -28.06 19.54
C LEU A 125 -19.52 -27.53 19.35
N PRO A 126 -19.88 -26.44 20.03
CA PRO A 126 -21.17 -25.77 19.82
C PRO A 126 -21.27 -25.17 18.40
N LEU A 127 -22.49 -25.11 17.87
CA LEU A 127 -22.74 -24.60 16.53
C LEU A 127 -22.21 -23.17 16.33
N ARG A 128 -22.29 -22.31 17.36
CA ARG A 128 -21.82 -20.92 17.34
C ARG A 128 -20.34 -20.81 17.10
N LEU A 129 -19.56 -21.85 17.45
CA LEU A 129 -18.13 -21.92 17.22
C LEU A 129 -17.79 -22.70 15.94
N ALA A 130 -18.45 -23.83 15.69
CA ALA A 130 -18.19 -24.68 14.53
C ALA A 130 -18.54 -24.02 13.19
N ASP A 131 -19.61 -23.22 13.12
CA ASP A 131 -20.08 -22.60 11.89
C ASP A 131 -19.11 -21.51 11.37
N PRO A 132 -18.71 -20.48 12.18
CA PRO A 132 -17.75 -19.48 11.70
C PRO A 132 -16.37 -20.06 11.40
N LEU A 133 -15.89 -21.05 12.17
CA LEU A 133 -14.64 -21.74 11.88
C LEU A 133 -14.68 -22.46 10.53
N ALA A 134 -15.75 -23.20 10.26
CA ALA A 134 -15.93 -23.93 9.02
C ALA A 134 -16.02 -22.98 7.81
N LYS A 135 -16.75 -21.86 7.93
CA LYS A 135 -16.81 -20.81 6.91
C LYS A 135 -15.43 -20.21 6.64
N GLY A 136 -14.70 -19.86 7.69
CA GLY A 136 -13.34 -19.31 7.56
C GLY A 136 -12.39 -20.29 6.87
N LEU A 137 -12.37 -21.55 7.28
CA LEU A 137 -11.53 -22.58 6.66
C LEU A 137 -11.96 -22.89 5.22
N GLY A 138 -13.27 -22.94 4.93
CA GLY A 138 -13.78 -23.11 3.57
C GLY A 138 -13.40 -21.97 2.63
N ALA A 139 -13.20 -20.76 3.18
CA ALA A 139 -12.82 -19.57 2.44
C ALA A 139 -11.30 -19.37 2.29
N HIS A 140 -10.45 -20.34 2.62
CA HIS A 140 -8.98 -20.21 2.57
C HIS A 140 -8.44 -19.84 1.18
N HIS A 141 -9.18 -20.08 0.09
CA HIS A 141 -8.89 -19.61 -1.26
C HIS A 141 -9.34 -18.16 -1.54
N GLY A 142 -9.87 -17.46 -0.56
CA GLY A 142 -10.20 -16.03 -0.64
C GLY A 142 -11.66 -15.68 -0.86
N PHE A 143 -12.55 -16.67 -1.06
CA PHE A 143 -13.98 -16.45 -1.29
C PHE A 143 -14.83 -17.31 -0.36
N LEU A 144 -15.94 -16.74 0.12
CA LEU A 144 -17.00 -17.51 0.75
C LEU A 144 -17.80 -18.34 -0.27
N ALA A 145 -18.33 -19.46 0.20
CA ALA A 145 -19.30 -20.24 -0.54
C ALA A 145 -20.59 -19.43 -0.76
N GLN A 146 -21.08 -19.39 -1.99
CA GLN A 146 -22.36 -18.75 -2.31
C GLN A 146 -23.54 -19.69 -2.05
N GLY A 147 -24.73 -19.11 -1.86
CA GLY A 147 -25.93 -19.87 -1.55
C GLY A 147 -26.25 -20.98 -2.57
N GLU A 148 -26.05 -20.73 -3.88
CA GLU A 148 -26.24 -21.72 -4.94
C GLU A 148 -25.18 -22.83 -4.89
N GLU A 149 -23.91 -22.48 -4.65
CA GLU A 149 -22.83 -23.46 -4.50
C GLU A 149 -23.09 -24.37 -3.30
N LEU A 150 -23.53 -23.79 -2.16
CA LEU A 150 -23.91 -24.56 -0.96
C LEU A 150 -25.11 -25.46 -1.20
N LYS A 151 -26.12 -25.04 -1.98
CA LYS A 151 -27.25 -25.90 -2.37
C LYS A 151 -26.77 -27.10 -3.17
N THR A 152 -25.94 -26.85 -4.18
CA THR A 152 -25.37 -27.92 -5.03
C THR A 152 -24.49 -28.86 -4.21
N ALA A 153 -23.59 -28.34 -3.36
CA ALA A 153 -22.79 -29.19 -2.48
C ALA A 153 -23.63 -30.06 -1.54
N ARG A 154 -24.75 -29.53 -1.01
CA ARG A 154 -25.67 -30.33 -0.18
C ARG A 154 -26.39 -31.43 -0.94
N LEU A 155 -26.60 -31.28 -2.26
CA LEU A 155 -27.12 -32.38 -3.09
C LEU A 155 -26.12 -33.55 -3.13
N HIS A 156 -24.83 -33.23 -3.37
CA HIS A 156 -23.76 -34.24 -3.32
C HIS A 156 -23.70 -34.93 -1.95
N VAL A 157 -23.67 -34.16 -0.86
CA VAL A 157 -23.63 -34.73 0.51
C VAL A 157 -24.81 -35.65 0.79
N LYS A 158 -25.99 -35.37 0.25
CA LYS A 158 -27.17 -36.25 0.41
C LYS A 158 -27.09 -37.55 -0.40
N SER A 159 -26.36 -37.57 -1.50
CA SER A 159 -26.16 -38.75 -2.35
C SER A 159 -25.01 -39.64 -1.91
N GLU A 160 -24.15 -39.16 -0.99
CA GLU A 160 -23.00 -39.89 -0.48
C GLU A 160 -23.41 -41.09 0.38
N ALA A 161 -22.68 -42.20 0.27
CA ALA A 161 -22.76 -43.30 1.23
C ALA A 161 -22.19 -42.89 2.59
N SER A 162 -22.66 -43.51 3.69
CA SER A 162 -22.17 -43.21 5.06
C SER A 162 -20.66 -43.40 5.23
N THR A 163 -20.05 -44.25 4.41
CA THR A 163 -18.60 -44.51 4.38
C THR A 163 -17.77 -43.25 4.15
N TRP A 164 -18.26 -42.33 3.33
CA TRP A 164 -17.58 -41.02 3.13
C TRP A 164 -17.50 -40.22 4.43
N GLN A 165 -18.56 -40.24 5.23
CA GLN A 165 -18.58 -39.55 6.52
C GLN A 165 -17.63 -40.22 7.51
N GLU A 166 -17.61 -41.55 7.56
CA GLU A 166 -16.72 -42.36 8.45
C GLU A 166 -15.25 -42.08 8.10
N VAL A 167 -14.92 -41.94 6.81
CA VAL A 167 -13.58 -41.61 6.35
C VAL A 167 -13.19 -40.19 6.80
N ARG A 168 -14.07 -39.20 6.67
CA ARG A 168 -13.81 -37.82 7.15
C ARG A 168 -13.59 -37.76 8.65
N ASP A 169 -14.38 -38.51 9.43
CA ASP A 169 -14.20 -38.63 10.88
C ASP A 169 -12.86 -39.31 11.23
N HIS A 170 -12.46 -40.31 10.47
CA HIS A 170 -11.16 -40.96 10.65
C HIS A 170 -10.00 -40.00 10.36
N LEU A 171 -10.08 -39.23 9.26
CA LEU A 171 -9.07 -38.19 8.94
C LEU A 171 -8.91 -37.17 10.07
N ALA A 172 -10.04 -36.63 10.59
CA ALA A 172 -10.02 -35.66 11.68
C ALA A 172 -9.48 -36.27 12.98
N LEU A 173 -9.86 -37.53 13.30
CA LEU A 173 -9.38 -38.26 14.46
C LEU A 173 -7.86 -38.49 14.39
N ARG A 174 -7.34 -38.93 13.24
CA ARG A 174 -5.90 -39.16 13.03
C ARG A 174 -5.12 -37.87 13.16
N LEU A 175 -5.63 -36.78 12.57
CA LEU A 175 -5.03 -35.45 12.71
C LEU A 175 -4.98 -35.03 14.18
N ALA A 176 -6.09 -35.12 14.91
CA ALA A 176 -6.16 -34.79 16.35
C ALA A 176 -5.18 -35.61 17.20
N GLN A 177 -5.14 -36.94 16.98
CA GLN A 177 -4.23 -37.83 17.69
C GLN A 177 -2.75 -37.48 17.46
N SER A 178 -2.37 -37.16 16.23
CA SER A 178 -0.99 -36.76 15.89
C SER A 178 -0.57 -35.48 16.61
N LEU A 179 -1.52 -34.59 16.88
CA LEU A 179 -1.32 -33.34 17.60
C LEU A 179 -1.46 -33.47 19.14
N GLY A 180 -1.76 -34.68 19.63
CA GLY A 180 -1.99 -34.91 21.05
C GLY A 180 -3.34 -34.38 21.60
N LEU A 181 -4.30 -34.13 20.73
CA LEU A 181 -5.64 -33.69 21.09
C LEU A 181 -6.56 -34.87 21.34
N ASN A 182 -7.40 -34.78 22.37
CA ASN A 182 -8.43 -35.78 22.69
C ASN A 182 -9.77 -35.35 22.09
N LEU A 183 -10.47 -36.28 21.46
CA LEU A 183 -11.86 -36.12 21.04
C LEU A 183 -12.79 -36.85 22.03
N PRO A 184 -13.95 -36.28 22.42
CA PRO A 184 -14.51 -35.01 21.96
C PRO A 184 -13.74 -33.79 22.45
N LEU A 185 -13.74 -32.71 21.64
CA LEU A 185 -13.07 -31.43 21.93
C LEU A 185 -13.86 -30.65 22.99
N VAL A 186 -13.17 -30.20 24.02
CA VAL A 186 -13.75 -29.33 25.05
C VAL A 186 -12.96 -28.04 25.10
N LEU A 187 -13.58 -26.94 24.70
CA LEU A 187 -13.00 -25.61 24.76
C LEU A 187 -13.71 -24.77 25.81
N PRO A 188 -12.99 -23.91 26.52
CA PRO A 188 -13.57 -22.99 27.52
C PRO A 188 -14.26 -21.76 26.91
N VAL A 189 -14.60 -21.79 25.60
CA VAL A 189 -15.29 -20.73 24.86
C VAL A 189 -16.48 -21.35 24.12
N GLU A 190 -17.60 -20.62 24.04
CA GLU A 190 -18.82 -21.03 23.33
C GLU A 190 -18.93 -20.40 21.90
N ASP A 191 -18.17 -19.34 21.65
CA ASP A 191 -18.15 -18.61 20.38
C ASP A 191 -16.74 -18.06 20.09
N ALA A 192 -16.52 -17.52 18.88
CA ALA A 192 -15.27 -16.94 18.48
C ALA A 192 -15.49 -15.55 17.84
N GLU A 193 -14.62 -14.63 18.22
CA GLU A 193 -14.61 -13.28 17.65
C GLU A 193 -14.03 -13.29 16.22
N ALA A 194 -14.43 -12.31 15.41
CA ALA A 194 -13.97 -12.17 14.03
C ALA A 194 -12.44 -12.15 13.89
N PRO A 195 -11.65 -11.47 14.74
CA PRO A 195 -10.18 -11.53 14.69
C PRO A 195 -9.61 -12.93 14.92
N ALA A 196 -10.24 -13.76 15.75
CA ALA A 196 -9.82 -15.15 15.98
C ALA A 196 -10.00 -16.00 14.73
N ILE A 197 -11.16 -15.91 14.09
CA ILE A 197 -11.45 -16.59 12.81
C ILE A 197 -10.48 -16.16 11.73
N LEU A 198 -10.21 -14.85 11.58
CA LEU A 198 -9.27 -14.31 10.62
C LEU A 198 -7.85 -14.88 10.85
N ARG A 199 -7.40 -14.96 12.09
CA ARG A 199 -6.09 -15.51 12.43
C ARG A 199 -5.95 -16.97 12.00
N VAL A 200 -6.94 -17.79 12.27
CA VAL A 200 -6.94 -19.23 11.88
C VAL A 200 -6.98 -19.37 10.35
N MET A 201 -7.88 -18.66 9.70
CA MET A 201 -8.08 -18.69 8.26
C MET A 201 -6.81 -18.28 7.49
N ALA A 202 -6.15 -17.20 7.93
CA ALA A 202 -4.93 -16.71 7.30
C ALA A 202 -3.74 -17.65 7.57
N LEU A 203 -3.61 -18.15 8.79
CA LEU A 203 -2.57 -19.11 9.14
C LEU A 203 -2.73 -20.40 8.32
N ALA A 204 -3.95 -20.92 8.18
CA ALA A 204 -4.23 -22.10 7.38
C ALA A 204 -3.84 -21.90 5.90
N SER A 205 -4.24 -20.77 5.31
CA SER A 205 -3.88 -20.44 3.92
C SER A 205 -2.36 -20.31 3.72
N PHE A 206 -1.66 -19.65 4.65
CA PHE A 206 -0.22 -19.50 4.57
C PHE A 206 0.51 -20.84 4.78
N ALA A 207 0.06 -21.65 5.71
CA ALA A 207 0.62 -22.98 5.97
C ALA A 207 0.39 -23.91 4.77
N ASP A 208 -0.80 -23.89 4.14
CA ASP A 208 -1.09 -24.64 2.91
C ASP A 208 -0.12 -24.28 1.77
N TRP A 209 0.15 -22.99 1.54
CA TRP A 209 1.09 -22.57 0.49
C TRP A 209 2.49 -23.16 0.65
N ILE A 210 2.95 -23.36 1.88
CA ILE A 210 4.26 -23.97 2.19
C ILE A 210 4.15 -25.49 2.09
N ALA A 211 3.12 -26.10 2.70
CA ALA A 211 2.88 -27.55 2.71
C ALA A 211 2.59 -28.13 1.32
N SER A 212 2.08 -27.30 0.40
CA SER A 212 1.82 -27.68 -0.99
C SER A 212 3.05 -27.69 -1.89
N ASP A 213 4.20 -27.17 -1.43
CA ASP A 213 5.43 -27.09 -2.22
C ASP A 213 6.24 -28.41 -2.07
N PRO A 214 6.40 -29.22 -3.16
CA PRO A 214 7.09 -30.51 -3.11
C PRO A 214 8.58 -30.41 -2.75
N ARG A 215 9.17 -29.22 -2.84
CA ARG A 215 10.55 -28.96 -2.41
C ARG A 215 10.69 -29.02 -0.89
N PHE A 216 9.66 -28.62 -0.17
CA PHE A 216 9.63 -28.67 1.29
C PHE A 216 9.00 -29.99 1.78
N PHE A 217 7.92 -30.44 1.13
CA PHE A 217 7.17 -31.62 1.48
C PHE A 217 7.11 -32.62 0.32
N PRO A 218 8.07 -33.57 0.22
CA PRO A 218 8.09 -34.59 -0.83
C PRO A 218 6.83 -35.46 -0.79
N TYR A 219 6.25 -35.75 -1.97
CA TYR A 219 5.05 -36.54 -2.11
C TYR A 219 5.36 -38.04 -1.92
N GLY A 220 4.32 -38.87 -1.71
CA GLY A 220 4.43 -40.33 -1.59
C GLY A 220 4.86 -40.84 -0.21
N ARG A 221 4.87 -39.97 0.82
CA ARG A 221 5.16 -40.37 2.20
C ARG A 221 3.94 -41.04 2.82
N ASP A 222 4.15 -42.10 3.62
CA ASP A 222 3.07 -42.81 4.33
C ASP A 222 2.63 -42.02 5.58
N PRO A 223 1.42 -41.45 5.63
CA PRO A 223 0.95 -40.64 6.76
C PRO A 223 0.60 -41.49 8.01
N GLU A 224 0.57 -42.83 7.90
CA GLU A 224 0.33 -43.76 9.02
C GLU A 224 1.64 -44.20 9.69
N ALA A 225 2.80 -43.82 9.15
CA ALA A 225 4.08 -44.11 9.77
C ALA A 225 4.16 -43.44 11.17
N LEU A 226 4.70 -44.19 12.17
CA LEU A 226 4.77 -43.71 13.55
C LEU A 226 5.51 -42.37 13.72
N GLU A 227 6.52 -42.13 12.87
CA GLU A 227 7.35 -40.96 12.94
C GLU A 227 6.87 -39.81 12.04
N TYR A 228 5.79 -40.02 11.25
CA TYR A 228 5.35 -39.06 10.23
C TYR A 228 5.18 -37.62 10.78
N TRP A 229 4.51 -37.47 11.93
CA TRP A 229 4.29 -36.17 12.55
C TRP A 229 5.62 -35.44 12.90
N GLN A 230 6.58 -36.18 13.44
CA GLN A 230 7.88 -35.62 13.82
C GLN A 230 8.67 -35.20 12.57
N ASP A 231 8.66 -36.06 11.54
CA ASP A 231 9.29 -35.76 10.25
C ASP A 231 8.66 -34.54 9.57
N ALA A 232 7.32 -34.45 9.56
CA ALA A 232 6.59 -33.32 9.00
C ALA A 232 6.92 -32.01 9.75
N LEU A 233 7.04 -32.07 11.08
CA LEU A 233 7.41 -30.91 11.90
C LEU A 233 8.87 -30.47 11.66
N GLU A 234 9.79 -31.42 11.44
CA GLU A 234 11.17 -31.12 11.09
C GLU A 234 11.28 -30.47 9.70
N LEU A 235 10.54 -31.00 8.70
CA LEU A 235 10.44 -30.41 7.36
C LEU A 235 9.84 -29.01 7.43
N ALA A 236 8.82 -28.79 8.24
CA ALA A 236 8.20 -27.48 8.44
C ALA A 236 9.20 -26.46 9.02
N ARG A 237 9.94 -26.85 10.05
CA ARG A 237 10.99 -25.99 10.65
C ARG A 237 12.08 -25.63 9.65
N LYS A 238 12.53 -26.61 8.83
CA LYS A 238 13.50 -26.39 7.76
C LYS A 238 12.95 -25.46 6.67
N ALA A 239 11.71 -25.67 6.24
CA ALA A 239 11.04 -24.79 5.28
C ALA A 239 11.00 -23.34 5.74
N LEU A 240 10.74 -23.09 7.04
CA LEU A 240 10.73 -21.75 7.63
C LEU A 240 12.14 -21.18 7.89
N GLU A 241 13.21 -21.97 7.80
CA GLU A 241 14.60 -21.50 7.78
C GLU A 241 15.00 -21.06 6.37
N ASP A 242 14.59 -21.81 5.37
CA ASP A 242 14.80 -21.49 3.97
C ASP A 242 13.94 -20.28 3.53
N LEU A 243 12.68 -20.23 3.98
CA LEU A 243 11.83 -19.04 3.95
C LEU A 243 12.13 -18.23 5.21
N PRO A 244 12.84 -17.09 5.13
CA PRO A 244 13.28 -16.37 6.34
C PRO A 244 12.09 -15.81 7.12
N TRP A 245 11.28 -16.74 7.68
CA TRP A 245 10.18 -16.37 8.56
C TRP A 245 10.77 -15.82 9.86
N PRO A 246 10.36 -14.66 10.33
CA PRO A 246 11.10 -13.92 11.33
C PRO A 246 11.31 -14.71 12.62
N ARG A 247 12.57 -14.91 12.98
CA ARG A 247 12.95 -15.10 14.38
C ARG A 247 13.07 -13.70 14.99
N VAL A 248 12.14 -13.34 15.82
CA VAL A 248 12.23 -12.09 16.55
C VAL A 248 12.83 -12.37 17.93
N SER A 249 14.11 -12.09 18.07
CA SER A 249 14.72 -12.06 19.40
C SER A 249 14.75 -10.60 19.87
N PRO A 250 14.17 -10.28 21.04
CA PRO A 250 14.36 -8.98 21.68
C PRO A 250 15.86 -8.74 21.91
N ARG A 251 16.40 -7.59 21.49
CA ARG A 251 17.84 -7.28 21.56
C ARG A 251 18.17 -6.21 22.58
N GLY A 252 17.14 -5.71 23.24
CA GLY A 252 17.21 -4.56 24.11
C GLY A 252 17.12 -3.22 23.38
N VAL A 253 16.69 -2.20 24.12
CA VAL A 253 16.50 -0.86 23.59
C VAL A 253 17.86 -0.22 23.29
N ARG A 254 18.05 0.20 22.04
CA ARG A 254 19.20 0.99 21.59
C ARG A 254 18.92 2.47 21.70
N ARG A 255 19.96 3.27 21.94
CA ARG A 255 19.85 4.73 21.95
C ARG A 255 19.69 5.27 20.53
N PHE A 256 19.13 6.47 20.43
CA PHE A 256 18.89 7.13 19.14
C PHE A 256 20.17 7.28 18.30
N GLU A 257 21.28 7.69 18.94
CA GLU A 257 22.58 7.94 18.29
C GLU A 257 23.27 6.65 17.79
N GLU A 258 22.86 5.48 18.28
CA GLU A 258 23.34 4.20 17.77
C GLU A 258 22.64 3.80 16.45
N LEU A 259 21.44 4.36 16.22
CA LEU A 259 20.62 4.07 15.04
C LEU A 259 20.70 5.17 13.97
N PHE A 260 20.97 6.40 14.38
CA PHE A 260 21.05 7.55 13.47
C PHE A 260 22.38 8.30 13.64
N PRO A 261 22.97 8.86 12.56
CA PRO A 261 24.29 9.50 12.59
C PRO A 261 24.26 10.96 13.13
N PHE A 262 23.24 11.31 13.93
CA PHE A 262 23.07 12.65 14.51
C PHE A 262 22.31 12.57 15.83
N SER A 263 22.40 13.62 16.64
CA SER A 263 21.68 13.72 17.91
C SER A 263 20.19 14.03 17.70
N PRO A 264 19.31 13.51 18.59
CA PRO A 264 17.86 13.73 18.47
C PRO A 264 17.50 15.20 18.72
N ASN A 265 16.57 15.69 17.91
CA ASN A 265 15.93 17.00 18.13
C ASN A 265 14.79 16.89 19.18
N PRO A 266 14.14 18.02 19.57
CA PRO A 266 13.05 17.99 20.56
C PRO A 266 11.89 17.05 20.24
N LEU A 267 11.50 16.91 18.97
CA LEU A 267 10.49 15.97 18.52
C LEU A 267 10.91 14.52 18.78
N GLN A 268 12.13 14.17 18.37
CA GLN A 268 12.67 12.83 18.48
C GLN A 268 12.97 12.46 19.96
N SER A 269 13.40 13.43 20.77
CA SER A 269 13.65 13.23 22.19
C SER A 269 12.38 13.02 23.02
N SER A 270 11.23 13.53 22.59
CA SER A 270 9.94 13.34 23.29
C SER A 270 9.41 11.91 23.20
N VAL A 271 9.79 11.14 22.18
CA VAL A 271 9.27 9.81 21.91
C VAL A 271 9.57 8.78 23.02
N PRO A 272 10.82 8.63 23.49
CA PRO A 272 11.11 7.65 24.55
C PRO A 272 10.35 7.93 25.86
N GLU A 273 10.18 9.20 26.24
CA GLU A 273 9.46 9.59 27.45
C GLU A 273 7.96 9.19 27.39
N LEU A 274 7.33 9.44 26.22
CA LEU A 274 5.92 9.11 26.01
C LEU A 274 5.65 7.62 25.98
N LEU A 275 6.62 6.84 25.51
CA LEU A 275 6.51 5.40 25.42
C LEU A 275 7.03 4.65 26.64
N GLU A 276 7.64 5.33 27.62
CA GLU A 276 8.23 4.70 28.82
C GLU A 276 7.20 3.91 29.62
N LYS A 277 6.00 4.44 29.75
CA LYS A 277 4.88 3.84 30.50
C LYS A 277 3.92 3.05 29.59
N THR A 278 4.41 2.47 28.50
CA THR A 278 3.58 1.68 27.62
C THR A 278 2.97 0.48 28.36
N PRO A 279 1.64 0.36 28.45
CA PRO A 279 1.00 -0.83 28.98
C PRO A 279 1.24 -2.00 28.05
N GLY A 280 1.03 -3.23 28.49
CA GLY A 280 1.19 -4.44 27.66
C GLY A 280 0.25 -4.52 26.44
N ASP A 281 -0.53 -3.46 26.15
CA ASP A 281 -1.51 -3.35 25.06
C ASP A 281 -0.95 -2.59 23.85
N SER A 282 -1.71 -2.55 22.75
CA SER A 282 -1.36 -1.81 21.53
C SER A 282 -1.34 -0.30 21.76
N VAL A 283 -0.45 0.39 21.09
CA VAL A 283 -0.24 1.86 21.22
C VAL A 283 -0.52 2.55 19.89
N LEU A 284 -1.25 3.67 19.94
CA LEU A 284 -1.31 4.66 18.87
C LEU A 284 -0.40 5.83 19.25
N LEU A 285 0.59 6.14 18.42
CA LEU A 285 1.42 7.34 18.53
C LEU A 285 1.03 8.32 17.41
N LEU A 286 0.58 9.51 17.80
CA LEU A 286 0.26 10.61 16.89
C LEU A 286 1.44 11.60 16.86
N VAL A 287 1.97 11.86 15.68
CA VAL A 287 3.04 12.84 15.41
C VAL A 287 2.50 13.91 14.46
N GLU A 288 2.08 15.04 15.02
CA GLU A 288 1.65 16.23 14.27
C GLU A 288 2.74 17.30 14.30
N ALA A 289 3.48 17.42 13.21
CA ALA A 289 4.58 18.37 13.14
C ALA A 289 4.88 18.79 11.69
N PRO A 290 5.36 20.02 11.44
CA PRO A 290 5.70 20.49 10.11
C PRO A 290 6.66 19.57 9.37
N MET A 291 6.71 19.70 8.04
CA MET A 291 7.66 18.94 7.23
C MET A 291 9.11 19.34 7.53
N GLY A 292 10.04 18.38 7.45
CA GLY A 292 11.46 18.63 7.64
C GLY A 292 11.96 18.51 9.09
N LEU A 293 11.08 18.22 10.07
CA LEU A 293 11.45 18.05 11.49
C LEU A 293 11.93 16.66 11.86
N GLY A 294 12.18 15.79 10.90
CA GLY A 294 12.64 14.43 11.21
C GLY A 294 11.54 13.54 11.80
N LYS A 295 10.28 13.72 11.37
CA LYS A 295 9.15 12.84 11.74
C LYS A 295 9.45 11.38 11.43
N THR A 296 10.09 11.11 10.28
CA THR A 296 10.44 9.75 9.86
C THR A 296 11.38 9.06 10.85
N GLU A 297 12.44 9.74 11.30
CA GLU A 297 13.37 9.20 12.30
C GLU A 297 12.69 9.02 13.65
N ALA A 298 11.82 9.96 14.04
CA ALA A 298 11.01 9.82 15.25
C ALA A 298 10.13 8.58 15.20
N ALA A 299 9.46 8.32 14.05
CA ALA A 299 8.62 7.16 13.85
C ALA A 299 9.42 5.85 13.80
N LEU A 300 10.56 5.83 13.13
CA LEU A 300 11.44 4.66 13.09
C LEU A 300 11.99 4.35 14.49
N TYR A 301 12.39 5.37 15.25
CA TYR A 301 12.83 5.19 16.64
C TYR A 301 11.68 4.69 17.53
N ALA A 302 10.48 5.28 17.41
CA ALA A 302 9.30 4.81 18.10
C ALA A 302 8.96 3.35 17.76
N SER A 303 9.11 2.97 16.49
CA SER A 303 8.87 1.58 16.07
C SER A 303 9.84 0.60 16.73
N HIS A 304 11.12 0.97 16.89
CA HIS A 304 12.08 0.19 17.63
C HIS A 304 11.70 0.04 19.11
N LEU A 305 11.35 1.16 19.77
CA LEU A 305 10.94 1.13 21.18
C LEU A 305 9.69 0.28 21.41
N LEU A 306 8.67 0.43 20.56
CA LEU A 306 7.43 -0.34 20.64
C LEU A 306 7.68 -1.83 20.39
N ARG A 307 8.53 -2.15 19.40
CA ARG A 307 8.90 -3.53 19.10
C ARG A 307 9.57 -4.20 20.30
N GLU A 308 10.57 -3.57 20.92
CA GLU A 308 11.30 -4.15 22.04
C GLU A 308 10.43 -4.26 23.32
N ARG A 309 9.51 -3.31 23.53
CA ARG A 309 8.67 -3.29 24.75
C ARG A 309 7.42 -4.18 24.64
N LEU A 310 6.85 -4.28 23.44
CA LEU A 310 5.60 -5.00 23.21
C LEU A 310 5.76 -6.31 22.43
N ASP A 311 6.99 -6.73 22.13
CA ASP A 311 7.29 -7.95 21.41
C ASP A 311 6.56 -8.02 20.04
N HIS A 312 6.61 -6.88 19.28
CA HIS A 312 6.07 -6.86 17.92
C HIS A 312 7.00 -7.59 16.95
N ARG A 313 6.39 -8.32 16.00
CA ARG A 313 7.12 -9.16 15.04
C ARG A 313 7.83 -8.39 13.91
N GLY A 314 7.54 -7.10 13.70
CA GLY A 314 8.18 -6.33 12.67
C GLY A 314 7.59 -4.94 12.44
N LEU A 315 7.95 -4.33 11.30
CA LEU A 315 7.59 -2.96 10.91
C LEU A 315 6.95 -2.95 9.52
N TYR A 316 5.87 -2.19 9.35
CA TYR A 316 5.33 -1.82 8.05
C TYR A 316 5.21 -0.30 7.94
N VAL A 317 5.78 0.29 6.88
CA VAL A 317 5.70 1.73 6.62
C VAL A 317 4.83 1.97 5.39
N ALA A 318 3.67 2.57 5.61
CA ALA A 318 2.69 2.90 4.58
C ALA A 318 2.78 4.38 4.20
N LEU A 319 3.07 4.66 2.94
CA LEU A 319 3.34 5.98 2.39
C LEU A 319 2.27 6.39 1.38
N PRO A 320 2.03 7.69 1.16
CA PRO A 320 0.93 8.15 0.31
C PRO A 320 1.14 7.83 -1.18
N THR A 321 2.39 7.73 -1.64
CA THR A 321 2.72 7.49 -3.06
C THR A 321 3.86 6.51 -3.25
N GLN A 322 3.97 5.96 -4.47
CA GLN A 322 5.10 5.09 -4.86
C GLN A 322 6.44 5.83 -4.86
N ALA A 323 6.44 7.11 -5.26
CA ALA A 323 7.63 7.94 -5.27
C ALA A 323 8.18 8.16 -3.85
N THR A 324 7.30 8.43 -2.87
CA THR A 324 7.68 8.52 -1.45
C THR A 324 8.21 7.18 -0.92
N ALA A 325 7.59 6.07 -1.31
CA ALA A 325 8.03 4.73 -0.91
C ALA A 325 9.44 4.44 -1.43
N ASN A 326 9.72 4.76 -2.69
CA ASN A 326 11.07 4.63 -3.26
C ASN A 326 12.09 5.54 -2.56
N GLY A 327 11.75 6.80 -2.31
CA GLY A 327 12.65 7.77 -1.66
C GLY A 327 13.02 7.43 -0.22
N LEU A 328 12.11 6.81 0.54
CA LEU A 328 12.34 6.43 1.94
C LEU A 328 12.91 5.02 2.10
N PHE A 329 12.84 4.18 1.08
CA PHE A 329 13.25 2.78 1.14
C PHE A 329 14.68 2.59 1.65
N ASN A 330 15.64 3.34 1.12
CA ASN A 330 17.03 3.28 1.56
C ASN A 330 17.23 3.68 3.03
N ARG A 331 16.55 4.74 3.47
CA ARG A 331 16.66 5.20 4.87
C ARG A 331 16.12 4.14 5.84
N ILE A 332 15.05 3.45 5.45
CA ILE A 332 14.48 2.36 6.24
C ILE A 332 15.39 1.13 6.20
N ARG A 333 15.96 0.80 5.03
CA ARG A 333 16.96 -0.27 4.87
C ARG A 333 18.15 -0.04 5.80
N GLU A 334 18.79 1.14 5.74
CA GLU A 334 19.93 1.49 6.58
C GLU A 334 19.61 1.42 8.09
N PHE A 335 18.41 1.90 8.48
CA PHE A 335 17.93 1.78 9.85
C PHE A 335 17.82 0.31 10.29
N LEU A 336 17.22 -0.56 9.45
CA LEU A 336 17.08 -1.99 9.72
C LEU A 336 18.45 -2.71 9.73
N GLU A 337 19.39 -2.35 8.85
CA GLU A 337 20.75 -2.88 8.83
C GLU A 337 21.48 -2.60 10.14
N ARG A 338 21.41 -1.35 10.64
CA ARG A 338 21.97 -1.00 11.94
C ARG A 338 21.27 -1.74 13.08
N LEU A 339 19.97 -1.91 13.00
CA LEU A 339 19.16 -2.57 14.02
C LEU A 339 19.38 -4.09 14.02
N SER A 340 19.54 -4.73 12.85
CA SER A 340 19.72 -6.19 12.71
C SER A 340 21.04 -6.71 13.31
N GLY A 341 22.08 -5.86 13.40
CA GLY A 341 23.38 -6.26 13.95
C GLY A 341 24.01 -7.41 13.19
N GLY A 342 23.74 -7.52 11.88
CA GLY A 342 24.26 -8.57 10.98
C GLY A 342 23.38 -9.81 10.83
N GLU A 343 22.27 -9.92 11.55
CA GLU A 343 21.29 -10.98 11.27
C GLU A 343 20.55 -10.70 9.97
N ARG A 344 20.13 -11.76 9.29
CA ARG A 344 19.32 -11.67 8.07
C ARG A 344 17.89 -11.28 8.42
N TRP A 345 17.48 -10.09 7.97
CA TRP A 345 16.13 -9.60 8.09
C TRP A 345 15.51 -9.41 6.71
N GLU A 346 14.23 -9.75 6.60
CA GLU A 346 13.48 -9.65 5.35
C GLU A 346 12.84 -8.26 5.24
N LEU A 347 13.10 -7.56 4.12
CA LEU A 347 12.51 -6.27 3.79
C LEU A 347 11.91 -6.32 2.38
N GLN A 348 10.64 -6.02 2.26
CA GLN A 348 9.91 -5.98 0.98
C GLN A 348 9.45 -4.56 0.63
N LEU A 349 9.57 -4.20 -0.64
CA LEU A 349 9.01 -2.98 -1.22
C LEU A 349 7.69 -3.31 -1.93
N GLN A 350 6.59 -2.68 -1.50
CA GLN A 350 5.23 -3.10 -1.86
C GLN A 350 4.46 -2.01 -2.60
N HIS A 351 4.67 -1.93 -3.90
CA HIS A 351 3.86 -1.12 -4.82
C HIS A 351 4.04 -1.62 -6.26
N GLY A 352 3.18 -1.16 -7.18
CA GLY A 352 3.17 -1.64 -8.56
C GLY A 352 4.46 -1.49 -9.35
N ALA A 353 5.40 -0.65 -8.88
CA ALA A 353 6.69 -0.35 -9.53
C ALA A 353 7.91 -0.79 -8.68
N ALA A 354 7.73 -1.63 -7.67
CA ALA A 354 8.80 -2.00 -6.75
C ALA A 354 10.05 -2.56 -7.46
N LEU A 355 9.87 -3.41 -8.47
CA LEU A 355 10.97 -4.01 -9.25
C LEU A 355 11.80 -3.01 -10.06
N LEU A 356 11.33 -1.76 -10.20
CA LEU A 356 12.09 -0.68 -10.86
C LEU A 356 12.98 0.10 -9.88
N ASN A 357 12.85 -0.14 -8.59
CA ASN A 357 13.74 0.47 -7.60
C ASN A 357 15.09 -0.25 -7.63
N PRO A 358 16.22 0.44 -8.00
CA PRO A 358 17.52 -0.20 -8.15
C PRO A 358 18.01 -0.86 -6.86
N GLN A 359 17.75 -0.21 -5.70
CA GLN A 359 18.17 -0.71 -4.41
C GLN A 359 17.37 -1.95 -3.97
N TYR A 360 16.10 -2.01 -4.36
CA TYR A 360 15.27 -3.20 -4.12
C TYR A 360 15.68 -4.35 -5.05
N ALA A 361 16.00 -4.05 -6.32
CA ALA A 361 16.54 -5.03 -7.25
C ALA A 361 17.87 -5.63 -6.72
N GLU A 362 18.78 -4.79 -6.19
CA GLU A 362 20.00 -5.23 -5.54
C GLU A 362 19.75 -6.16 -4.34
N LEU A 363 18.74 -5.85 -3.52
CA LEU A 363 18.35 -6.72 -2.39
C LEU A 363 17.81 -8.08 -2.86
N LEU A 364 17.05 -8.11 -3.97
CA LEU A 364 16.55 -9.35 -4.57
C LEU A 364 17.69 -10.19 -5.14
N GLU A 365 18.72 -9.58 -5.74
CA GLU A 365 19.90 -10.27 -6.27
C GLU A 365 20.78 -10.87 -5.17
N ARG A 366 20.82 -10.25 -3.98
CA ARG A 366 21.53 -10.77 -2.80
C ARG A 366 20.83 -11.94 -2.13
N ALA A 367 19.54 -12.15 -2.40
CA ALA A 367 18.78 -13.26 -1.84
C ALA A 367 19.11 -14.58 -2.56
N ARG A 368 19.02 -15.73 -1.85
CA ARG A 368 19.03 -17.03 -2.53
C ARG A 368 17.88 -17.08 -3.53
N PRO A 369 18.11 -17.40 -4.80
CA PRO A 369 17.03 -17.60 -5.75
C PRO A 369 16.20 -18.81 -5.29
N MET A 370 14.99 -18.56 -4.82
CA MET A 370 13.98 -19.59 -4.60
C MET A 370 13.09 -19.62 -5.83
N GLU A 371 13.06 -20.76 -6.52
CA GLU A 371 12.15 -20.97 -7.63
C GLU A 371 10.71 -20.82 -7.12
N VAL A 372 10.01 -19.83 -7.65
CA VAL A 372 8.56 -19.72 -7.48
C VAL A 372 7.96 -20.42 -8.70
N TYR A 373 7.14 -21.43 -8.50
CA TYR A 373 6.54 -22.25 -9.57
C TYR A 373 5.65 -21.47 -10.55
N ASP A 374 5.41 -20.18 -10.32
CA ASP A 374 4.56 -19.31 -11.14
C ASP A 374 5.27 -18.17 -11.88
N LEU A 375 6.61 -18.08 -11.86
CA LEU A 375 7.33 -17.03 -12.59
C LEU A 375 8.64 -17.59 -13.18
N GLU A 376 8.67 -17.75 -14.50
CA GLU A 376 9.89 -17.98 -15.28
C GLU A 376 10.86 -16.80 -15.15
N LEU A 377 11.82 -16.91 -14.24
CA LEU A 377 13.00 -16.03 -14.17
C LEU A 377 14.25 -16.89 -14.05
N GLU A 378 15.14 -16.71 -15.00
CA GLU A 378 16.40 -17.45 -15.14
C GLU A 378 17.38 -17.19 -13.97
N ARG A 379 18.21 -18.20 -13.68
CA ARG A 379 19.10 -18.39 -12.53
C ARG A 379 20.43 -17.65 -12.64
N ASN A 380 20.90 -17.14 -11.48
CA ASN A 380 22.32 -17.07 -11.14
C ASN A 380 22.53 -17.36 -9.64
N PRO A 381 23.44 -18.26 -9.23
CA PRO A 381 23.67 -18.58 -7.83
C PRO A 381 24.59 -17.54 -7.17
N GLY A 382 24.07 -16.76 -6.24
CA GLY A 382 24.81 -15.76 -5.47
C GLY A 382 25.21 -16.26 -4.08
N GLN A 383 26.30 -15.70 -3.54
CA GLN A 383 26.86 -15.98 -2.22
C GLN A 383 25.98 -15.46 -1.08
N GLU A 384 25.97 -16.17 0.06
CA GLU A 384 25.30 -15.73 1.29
C GLU A 384 26.00 -14.48 1.86
N SER A 385 25.27 -13.38 1.99
CA SER A 385 25.70 -12.22 2.78
C SER A 385 24.72 -11.98 3.92
N GLY A 386 25.23 -11.81 5.13
CA GLY A 386 24.41 -11.34 6.27
C GLY A 386 23.92 -9.92 6.01
N GLY A 387 22.82 -9.51 6.65
CA GLY A 387 22.22 -8.18 6.54
C GLY A 387 20.76 -8.22 6.05
N VAL A 388 20.23 -7.04 5.65
CA VAL A 388 18.86 -6.93 5.12
C VAL A 388 18.80 -7.51 3.70
N ALA A 389 17.81 -8.36 3.45
CA ALA A 389 17.59 -9.06 2.18
C ALA A 389 16.12 -8.97 1.74
N ALA A 390 15.83 -9.23 0.48
CA ALA A 390 14.48 -9.38 -0.05
C ALA A 390 14.36 -10.74 -0.75
N SER A 391 13.51 -11.61 -0.24
CA SER A 391 13.31 -12.96 -0.81
C SER A 391 12.35 -12.90 -1.99
N THR A 392 12.66 -13.61 -3.06
CA THR A 392 11.80 -13.77 -4.24
C THR A 392 10.48 -14.47 -3.89
N TRP A 393 10.45 -15.35 -2.90
CA TRP A 393 9.25 -16.03 -2.43
C TRP A 393 8.21 -15.02 -1.86
N PHE A 394 8.69 -14.00 -1.13
CA PHE A 394 7.83 -12.92 -0.62
C PHE A 394 7.57 -11.83 -1.67
N SER A 395 8.26 -11.78 -2.80
CA SER A 395 8.05 -10.74 -3.81
C SER A 395 6.72 -10.86 -4.57
N ALA A 396 6.06 -12.02 -4.51
CA ALA A 396 4.71 -12.19 -5.05
C ALA A 396 3.72 -11.28 -4.31
N LYS A 397 2.85 -10.57 -5.06
CA LYS A 397 1.95 -9.51 -4.56
C LYS A 397 1.21 -9.84 -3.25
N LYS A 398 0.71 -11.08 -3.11
CA LYS A 398 -0.04 -11.52 -1.92
C LYS A 398 0.88 -11.84 -0.74
N ARG A 399 2.08 -12.32 -0.99
CA ARG A 399 3.04 -12.78 0.03
C ARG A 399 3.88 -11.64 0.59
N ALA A 400 4.01 -10.54 -0.13
CA ALA A 400 4.88 -9.42 0.25
C ALA A 400 4.51 -8.82 1.63
N MET A 401 3.22 -8.78 1.98
CA MET A 401 2.76 -8.30 3.29
C MET A 401 3.14 -9.24 4.45
N LEU A 402 3.50 -10.49 4.16
CA LEU A 402 3.91 -11.48 5.16
C LEU A 402 5.37 -11.32 5.60
N ALA A 403 6.22 -10.69 4.79
CA ALA A 403 7.62 -10.43 5.15
C ALA A 403 7.73 -9.70 6.50
N GLY A 404 8.80 -9.92 7.25
CA GLY A 404 9.02 -9.32 8.57
C GLY A 404 8.98 -7.80 8.56
N HIS A 405 9.54 -7.17 7.53
CA HIS A 405 9.54 -5.72 7.34
C HIS A 405 9.04 -5.37 5.93
N GLY A 406 8.28 -4.30 5.83
CA GLY A 406 7.72 -3.84 4.56
C GLY A 406 7.67 -2.31 4.46
N VAL A 407 7.89 -1.83 3.24
CA VAL A 407 7.65 -0.44 2.84
C VAL A 407 6.69 -0.47 1.65
N GLY A 408 5.62 0.29 1.72
CA GLY A 408 4.65 0.28 0.63
C GLY A 408 3.77 1.51 0.58
N THR A 409 2.80 1.51 -0.32
CA THR A 409 1.77 2.55 -0.31
C THR A 409 0.67 2.22 0.70
N LEU A 410 -0.01 3.24 1.21
CA LEU A 410 -1.17 3.06 2.08
C LEU A 410 -2.24 2.18 1.41
N ASP A 411 -2.40 2.31 0.10
CA ASP A 411 -3.36 1.49 -0.66
C ASP A 411 -3.17 -0.02 -0.41
N GLN A 412 -1.94 -0.49 -0.27
CA GLN A 412 -1.65 -1.91 0.03
C GLN A 412 -2.16 -2.33 1.41
N ALA A 413 -2.05 -1.46 2.41
CA ALA A 413 -2.61 -1.73 3.74
C ALA A 413 -4.14 -1.66 3.74
N LEU A 414 -4.73 -0.69 3.03
CA LEU A 414 -6.19 -0.52 2.90
C LEU A 414 -6.87 -1.69 2.19
N LEU A 415 -6.21 -2.36 1.24
CA LEU A 415 -6.72 -3.59 0.64
C LEU A 415 -6.98 -4.70 1.67
N GLY A 416 -6.34 -4.65 2.85
CA GLY A 416 -6.61 -5.57 3.94
C GLY A 416 -8.01 -5.40 4.55
N VAL A 417 -8.60 -4.21 4.49
CA VAL A 417 -9.94 -3.93 5.03
C VAL A 417 -11.02 -3.80 3.97
N LEU A 418 -10.70 -4.06 2.71
CA LEU A 418 -11.66 -4.13 1.61
C LEU A 418 -12.10 -5.58 1.38
N LYS A 419 -13.35 -5.77 0.94
CA LYS A 419 -13.91 -7.09 0.58
C LYS A 419 -13.35 -7.60 -0.75
N VAL A 420 -12.03 -7.80 -0.81
CA VAL A 420 -11.30 -8.35 -1.96
C VAL A 420 -10.73 -9.73 -1.63
N LYS A 421 -10.41 -10.52 -2.64
CA LYS A 421 -9.81 -11.85 -2.46
C LYS A 421 -8.54 -11.78 -1.61
N HIS A 422 -8.39 -12.69 -0.64
CA HIS A 422 -7.24 -12.78 0.28
C HIS A 422 -6.94 -11.50 1.11
N HIS A 423 -7.92 -10.61 1.32
CA HIS A 423 -7.75 -9.44 2.20
C HIS A 423 -7.24 -9.84 3.60
N PHE A 424 -7.72 -10.97 4.13
CA PHE A 424 -7.35 -11.50 5.44
C PHE A 424 -5.86 -11.84 5.57
N ILE A 425 -5.20 -12.26 4.48
CA ILE A 425 -3.75 -12.47 4.45
C ILE A 425 -2.99 -11.15 4.67
N ARG A 426 -3.48 -10.04 4.09
CA ARG A 426 -2.88 -8.71 4.29
C ARG A 426 -3.03 -8.25 5.74
N LEU A 427 -4.23 -8.39 6.32
CA LEU A 427 -4.48 -8.06 7.73
C LEU A 427 -3.63 -8.93 8.66
N TRP A 428 -3.57 -10.23 8.43
CA TRP A 428 -2.73 -11.14 9.20
C TRP A 428 -1.24 -10.81 9.04
N GLY A 429 -0.84 -10.41 7.84
CA GLY A 429 0.50 -9.86 7.57
C GLY A 429 0.82 -8.65 8.43
N LEU A 430 -0.15 -7.78 8.70
CA LEU A 430 0.01 -6.61 9.56
C LEU A 430 -0.17 -6.91 11.06
N MET A 431 -0.66 -8.09 11.43
CA MET A 431 -0.91 -8.50 12.82
C MET A 431 0.37 -8.43 13.68
N ASN A 432 0.23 -7.95 14.92
CA ASN A 432 1.32 -7.79 15.88
C ASN A 432 2.55 -7.09 15.29
N ARG A 433 2.37 -6.01 14.50
CA ARG A 433 3.44 -5.18 13.97
C ARG A 433 3.33 -3.75 14.47
N VAL A 434 4.40 -3.00 14.28
CA VAL A 434 4.32 -1.54 14.27
C VAL A 434 3.99 -1.10 12.85
N VAL A 435 2.88 -0.40 12.68
CA VAL A 435 2.42 0.12 11.38
C VAL A 435 2.55 1.64 11.37
N VAL A 436 3.42 2.17 10.54
CA VAL A 436 3.60 3.61 10.35
C VAL A 436 2.73 4.05 9.17
N LEU A 437 1.85 5.03 9.40
CA LEU A 437 0.97 5.62 8.40
C LEU A 437 1.36 7.08 8.22
N ASP A 438 1.93 7.42 7.06
CA ASP A 438 2.46 8.76 6.78
C ASP A 438 1.46 9.63 6.01
N GLU A 439 1.56 10.94 6.21
CA GLU A 439 0.79 12.01 5.57
C GLU A 439 -0.75 11.77 5.63
N VAL A 440 -1.25 11.43 6.83
CA VAL A 440 -2.66 11.06 7.06
C VAL A 440 -3.65 12.16 6.68
N HIS A 441 -3.20 13.42 6.66
CA HIS A 441 -4.02 14.57 6.23
C HIS A 441 -4.37 14.53 4.75
N ALA A 442 -3.55 13.92 3.90
CA ALA A 442 -3.67 13.95 2.44
C ALA A 442 -4.81 13.06 1.89
N TYR A 443 -5.56 12.37 2.74
CA TYR A 443 -6.58 11.42 2.33
C TYR A 443 -7.98 12.03 2.29
N ASP A 444 -8.71 11.74 1.19
CA ASP A 444 -10.12 12.09 1.02
C ASP A 444 -11.03 11.37 2.04
N THR A 445 -12.30 11.71 2.05
CA THR A 445 -13.28 11.15 3.02
C THR A 445 -13.46 9.65 2.87
N TYR A 446 -13.47 9.15 1.63
CA TYR A 446 -13.56 7.72 1.37
C TYR A 446 -12.37 6.96 1.94
N THR A 447 -11.16 7.39 1.58
CA THR A 447 -9.90 6.81 2.08
C THR A 447 -9.79 6.94 3.60
N SER A 448 -10.27 8.05 4.18
CA SER A 448 -10.35 8.25 5.63
C SER A 448 -11.32 7.27 6.30
N GLY A 449 -12.43 6.93 5.65
CA GLY A 449 -13.36 5.88 6.10
C GLY A 449 -12.70 4.50 6.14
N LEU A 450 -11.97 4.14 5.10
CA LEU A 450 -11.19 2.89 5.06
C LEU A 450 -10.06 2.89 6.12
N LEU A 451 -9.43 4.04 6.34
CA LEU A 451 -8.39 4.18 7.36
C LEU A 451 -8.94 3.95 8.77
N LYS A 452 -10.15 4.44 9.08
CA LYS A 452 -10.82 4.15 10.35
C LYS A 452 -11.06 2.65 10.53
N SER A 453 -11.54 1.95 9.51
CA SER A 453 -11.67 0.49 9.53
C SER A 453 -10.31 -0.20 9.74
N LEU A 454 -9.25 0.28 9.07
CA LEU A 454 -7.90 -0.27 9.25
C LEU A 454 -7.39 -0.09 10.70
N LEU A 455 -7.59 1.07 11.31
CA LEU A 455 -7.20 1.31 12.71
C LEU A 455 -7.91 0.36 13.69
N LEU A 456 -9.22 0.16 13.52
CA LEU A 456 -10.00 -0.79 14.31
C LEU A 456 -9.42 -2.21 14.22
N TRP A 457 -9.18 -2.69 13.00
CA TRP A 457 -8.64 -4.02 12.76
C TRP A 457 -7.20 -4.19 13.27
N LEU A 458 -6.32 -3.19 13.04
CA LEU A 458 -4.94 -3.23 13.54
C LEU A 458 -4.89 -3.34 15.06
N ARG A 459 -5.75 -2.59 15.77
CA ARG A 459 -5.87 -2.69 17.22
C ARG A 459 -6.32 -4.08 17.65
N ALA A 460 -7.38 -4.62 17.05
CA ALA A 460 -7.91 -5.95 17.35
C ALA A 460 -6.91 -7.09 17.03
N LEU A 461 -6.00 -6.85 16.08
CA LEU A 461 -4.92 -7.76 15.72
C LEU A 461 -3.63 -7.55 16.55
N GLY A 462 -3.67 -6.72 17.58
CA GLY A 462 -2.56 -6.49 18.50
C GLY A 462 -1.42 -5.62 17.95
N SER A 463 -1.63 -4.89 16.85
CA SER A 463 -0.63 -4.03 16.22
C SER A 463 -0.60 -2.65 16.87
N SER A 464 0.58 -2.03 16.96
CA SER A 464 0.71 -0.62 17.31
C SER A 464 0.79 0.24 16.05
N VAL A 465 0.28 1.47 16.12
CA VAL A 465 0.20 2.36 14.96
C VAL A 465 0.90 3.68 15.27
N ILE A 466 1.65 4.19 14.29
CA ILE A 466 2.25 5.52 14.33
C ILE A 466 1.63 6.34 13.20
N LEU A 467 0.82 7.34 13.55
CA LEU A 467 0.25 8.29 12.60
C LEU A 467 1.16 9.50 12.46
N MET A 468 1.67 9.75 11.27
CA MET A 468 2.46 10.94 10.96
C MET A 468 1.67 11.88 10.07
N THR A 469 1.69 13.16 10.38
CA THR A 469 1.02 14.19 9.59
C THR A 469 1.71 15.54 9.75
N ALA A 470 1.60 16.39 8.71
CA ALA A 470 2.05 17.76 8.83
C ALA A 470 1.06 18.59 9.66
N THR A 471 -0.22 18.46 9.36
CA THR A 471 -1.33 19.13 10.06
C THR A 471 -2.56 18.24 9.98
N LEU A 472 -3.49 18.36 10.93
CA LEU A 472 -4.73 17.59 10.91
C LEU A 472 -5.88 18.43 11.52
N PRO A 473 -6.98 18.68 10.77
CA PRO A 473 -8.15 19.33 11.32
C PRO A 473 -8.67 18.60 12.57
N LYS A 474 -9.12 19.33 13.57
CA LYS A 474 -9.55 18.80 14.88
C LYS A 474 -10.55 17.66 14.73
N LYS A 475 -11.62 17.86 13.95
CA LYS A 475 -12.64 16.84 13.71
C LYS A 475 -12.07 15.54 13.12
N LYS A 476 -11.17 15.63 12.13
CA LYS A 476 -10.54 14.45 11.52
C LYS A 476 -9.64 13.72 12.52
N ARG A 477 -8.92 14.46 13.36
CA ARG A 477 -8.10 13.90 14.45
C ARG A 477 -8.96 13.13 15.45
N GLU A 478 -10.06 13.73 15.91
CA GLU A 478 -11.01 13.11 16.85
C GLU A 478 -11.63 11.83 16.26
N GLU A 479 -11.99 11.83 14.98
CA GLU A 479 -12.51 10.65 14.27
C GLU A 479 -11.48 9.50 14.23
N LEU A 480 -10.21 9.77 13.98
CA LEU A 480 -9.15 8.76 13.95
C LEU A 480 -8.86 8.21 15.36
N LEU A 481 -8.84 9.10 16.38
CA LEU A 481 -8.67 8.69 17.77
C LEU A 481 -9.86 7.87 18.26
N SER A 482 -11.08 8.25 17.89
CA SER A 482 -12.30 7.49 18.18
C SER A 482 -12.26 6.08 17.55
N ALA A 483 -11.78 5.96 16.30
CA ALA A 483 -11.58 4.65 15.67
C ALA A 483 -10.56 3.77 16.42
N TRP A 484 -9.60 4.39 17.14
CA TRP A 484 -8.69 3.68 18.05
C TRP A 484 -9.32 3.39 19.42
N GLY A 485 -10.53 3.87 19.68
CA GLY A 485 -11.24 3.74 20.96
C GLY A 485 -10.88 4.81 22.00
N VAL A 486 -10.38 5.95 21.56
CA VAL A 486 -10.03 7.10 22.40
C VAL A 486 -10.93 8.28 22.05
N GLY A 487 -11.64 8.84 23.02
CA GLY A 487 -12.51 10.01 22.84
C GLY A 487 -12.32 11.05 23.93
N GLY A 488 -12.70 12.30 23.63
CA GLY A 488 -12.78 13.37 24.61
C GLY A 488 -11.44 13.80 25.23
N VAL A 489 -10.33 13.72 24.50
CA VAL A 489 -8.99 14.02 25.00
C VAL A 489 -8.55 15.40 24.54
N GLU A 490 -8.12 16.26 25.48
CA GLU A 490 -7.45 17.51 25.17
C GLU A 490 -5.96 17.27 24.91
N LEU A 491 -5.45 17.85 23.83
CA LEU A 491 -4.06 17.74 23.43
C LEU A 491 -3.35 19.09 23.53
N PRO A 492 -2.04 19.11 23.76
CA PRO A 492 -1.25 20.35 23.77
C PRO A 492 -1.33 21.04 22.38
N PRO A 493 -0.99 22.34 22.30
CA PRO A 493 -0.97 23.07 21.03
C PRO A 493 -0.06 22.40 19.98
N TYR A 494 -0.37 22.61 18.71
CA TYR A 494 0.47 22.22 17.58
C TYR A 494 1.83 22.95 17.58
N PRO A 495 2.94 22.36 17.21
CA PRO A 495 3.18 20.94 16.89
C PRO A 495 3.23 20.06 18.14
N ARG A 496 2.83 18.78 17.99
CA ARG A 496 2.70 17.88 19.15
C ARG A 496 3.01 16.42 18.83
N VAL A 497 3.32 15.68 19.89
CA VAL A 497 3.37 14.23 19.90
C VAL A 497 2.50 13.72 21.04
N ALA A 498 1.67 12.72 20.77
CA ALA A 498 0.78 12.12 21.76
C ALA A 498 0.71 10.60 21.60
N ALA A 499 0.76 9.88 22.72
CA ALA A 499 0.67 8.43 22.76
C ALA A 499 -0.63 8.01 23.46
N PHE A 500 -1.31 7.01 22.91
CA PHE A 500 -2.59 6.49 23.38
C PHE A 500 -2.56 4.97 23.49
N SER A 501 -3.33 4.41 24.41
CA SER A 501 -3.66 2.99 24.50
C SER A 501 -5.17 2.81 24.51
N GLY A 502 -5.64 1.55 24.61
CA GLY A 502 -7.07 1.27 24.77
C GLY A 502 -7.71 1.89 26.01
N GLY A 503 -6.92 2.31 26.99
CA GLY A 503 -7.37 3.02 28.22
C GLY A 503 -7.37 4.55 28.12
N GLY A 504 -6.99 5.14 26.98
CA GLY A 504 -6.94 6.58 26.78
C GLY A 504 -5.53 7.16 26.53
N LEU A 505 -5.34 8.43 26.92
CA LEU A 505 -4.06 9.14 26.74
C LEU A 505 -2.97 8.61 27.69
N LEU A 506 -1.85 8.16 27.15
CA LEU A 506 -0.66 7.81 27.91
C LEU A 506 0.19 9.04 28.24
N GLY A 507 0.25 9.97 27.32
CA GLY A 507 0.94 11.25 27.46
C GLY A 507 0.97 12.04 26.17
N ALA A 508 1.20 13.35 26.30
CA ALA A 508 1.35 14.24 25.15
C ALA A 508 2.39 15.33 25.42
N ARG A 509 3.05 15.81 24.40
CA ARG A 509 4.06 16.88 24.46
C ARG A 509 3.84 17.87 23.32
N HIS A 510 3.90 19.16 23.63
CA HIS A 510 4.14 20.20 22.64
C HIS A 510 5.61 20.17 22.23
N VAL A 511 5.87 20.36 20.94
CA VAL A 511 7.23 20.41 20.36
C VAL A 511 7.58 21.86 20.06
N PRO A 512 8.44 22.50 20.85
CA PRO A 512 8.79 23.91 20.61
C PRO A 512 9.56 24.05 19.30
N LEU A 513 9.14 25.01 18.48
CA LEU A 513 9.80 25.36 17.21
C LEU A 513 9.99 26.86 17.14
N GLU A 514 11.02 27.28 16.42
CA GLU A 514 11.20 28.69 16.05
C GLU A 514 10.06 29.11 15.13
N GLU A 515 9.41 30.21 15.47
CA GLU A 515 8.38 30.83 14.63
C GLU A 515 8.99 31.44 13.39
N LYS A 516 8.40 31.18 12.26
CA LYS A 516 8.73 31.79 10.97
C LYS A 516 7.55 32.61 10.47
N THR A 517 7.78 33.89 10.25
CA THR A 517 6.79 34.79 9.67
C THR A 517 6.84 34.70 8.15
N LEU A 518 5.75 34.26 7.53
CA LEU A 518 5.54 34.27 6.09
C LEU A 518 4.81 35.54 5.70
N HIS A 519 5.29 36.24 4.67
CA HIS A 519 4.61 37.39 4.09
C HIS A 519 3.69 36.89 2.95
N LEU A 520 2.40 37.20 3.04
CA LEU A 520 1.39 36.84 2.04
C LEU A 520 1.13 38.05 1.12
N GLN A 521 1.11 37.82 -0.17
CA GLN A 521 0.74 38.82 -1.17
C GLN A 521 -0.23 38.22 -2.19
N GLY A 522 -1.34 38.91 -2.45
CA GLY A 522 -2.22 38.53 -3.55
C GLY A 522 -1.50 38.69 -4.90
N ALA A 523 -1.72 37.72 -5.79
CA ALA A 523 -1.09 37.68 -7.09
C ALA A 523 -2.13 37.43 -8.20
N PRO A 524 -1.84 37.83 -9.46
CA PRO A 524 -2.72 37.57 -10.59
C PRO A 524 -2.89 36.07 -10.85
N THR A 525 -3.97 35.71 -11.53
CA THR A 525 -4.25 34.35 -11.98
C THR A 525 -4.08 34.17 -13.49
N GLU A 526 -4.11 35.26 -14.26
CA GLU A 526 -3.88 35.18 -15.70
C GLU A 526 -2.41 34.78 -15.97
N VAL A 527 -2.21 33.77 -16.82
CA VAL A 527 -0.92 33.08 -17.00
C VAL A 527 0.20 33.99 -17.43
N SER A 528 -0.07 34.96 -18.34
CA SER A 528 0.91 35.92 -18.81
C SER A 528 1.34 36.85 -17.70
N GLN A 529 0.40 37.36 -16.88
CA GLN A 529 0.69 38.25 -15.76
C GLN A 529 1.45 37.50 -14.63
N VAL A 530 1.16 36.21 -14.40
CA VAL A 530 1.95 35.37 -13.45
C VAL A 530 3.39 35.25 -13.95
N ALA A 531 3.57 35.00 -15.25
CA ALA A 531 4.91 34.90 -15.84
C ALA A 531 5.71 36.21 -15.71
N GLU A 532 5.08 37.36 -15.92
CA GLU A 532 5.70 38.68 -15.72
C GLU A 532 6.04 38.90 -14.24
N ALA A 533 5.11 38.67 -13.32
CA ALA A 533 5.34 38.82 -11.90
C ALA A 533 6.50 37.95 -11.39
N LEU A 534 6.67 36.72 -11.90
CA LEU A 534 7.81 35.89 -11.57
C LEU A 534 9.13 36.43 -12.13
N LYS A 535 9.14 36.95 -13.35
CA LYS A 535 10.35 37.53 -13.95
C LYS A 535 10.83 38.78 -13.23
N GLU A 536 9.92 39.60 -12.75
CA GLU A 536 10.23 40.81 -11.97
C GLU A 536 10.90 40.45 -10.62
N GLN A 537 10.73 39.26 -10.12
CA GLN A 537 11.33 38.77 -8.88
C GLN A 537 12.73 38.15 -9.08
N LEU A 538 13.27 38.11 -10.27
CA LEU A 538 14.66 37.68 -10.53
C LEU A 538 15.68 38.79 -10.17
N PRO A 539 16.90 38.43 -9.71
CA PRO A 539 17.48 37.08 -9.59
C PRO A 539 16.99 36.31 -8.37
N GLY A 540 17.02 35.00 -8.46
CA GLY A 540 16.64 34.05 -7.39
C GLY A 540 16.26 32.69 -7.92
N ALA A 541 16.18 31.75 -7.01
CA ALA A 541 15.62 30.42 -7.29
C ALA A 541 14.13 30.43 -6.91
N LEU A 542 13.26 30.60 -7.88
CA LEU A 542 11.83 30.82 -7.68
C LEU A 542 11.04 29.53 -7.92
N GLY A 543 9.95 29.35 -7.16
CA GLY A 543 8.99 28.27 -7.37
C GLY A 543 7.62 28.80 -7.81
N ALA A 544 6.93 28.08 -8.69
CA ALA A 544 5.53 28.30 -9.04
C ALA A 544 4.78 26.98 -8.97
N ILE A 545 3.91 26.81 -7.95
CA ILE A 545 3.10 25.62 -7.77
C ILE A 545 1.66 25.93 -8.18
N VAL A 546 1.21 25.34 -9.29
CA VAL A 546 -0.13 25.57 -9.85
C VAL A 546 -1.00 24.33 -9.74
N ASN A 547 -2.33 24.51 -9.78
CA ASN A 547 -3.28 23.47 -9.44
C ASN A 547 -3.53 22.45 -10.55
N THR A 548 -3.24 22.76 -11.81
CA THR A 548 -3.50 21.86 -12.94
C THR A 548 -2.27 21.74 -13.86
N VAL A 549 -2.14 20.59 -14.52
CA VAL A 549 -1.03 20.35 -15.47
C VAL A 549 -1.15 21.24 -16.69
N ASP A 550 -2.36 21.47 -17.20
CA ASP A 550 -2.57 22.36 -18.36
C ASP A 550 -2.07 23.79 -18.05
N ARG A 551 -2.34 24.26 -16.82
CA ARG A 551 -1.88 25.57 -16.34
C ARG A 551 -0.36 25.61 -16.15
N ALA A 552 0.24 24.50 -15.66
CA ALA A 552 1.71 24.43 -15.53
C ALA A 552 2.39 24.49 -16.91
N GLN A 553 1.87 23.77 -17.89
CA GLN A 553 2.36 23.81 -19.28
C GLN A 553 2.20 25.21 -19.89
N ALA A 554 1.04 25.85 -19.71
CA ALA A 554 0.80 27.20 -20.19
C ALA A 554 1.74 28.26 -19.54
N LEU A 555 1.94 28.16 -18.21
CA LEU A 555 2.84 29.07 -17.49
C LEU A 555 4.31 28.89 -17.94
N TYR A 556 4.74 27.62 -18.10
CA TYR A 556 6.07 27.33 -18.64
C TYR A 556 6.29 27.97 -20.02
N GLN A 557 5.28 27.91 -20.90
CA GLN A 557 5.34 28.54 -22.22
C GLN A 557 5.35 30.09 -22.12
N ALA A 558 4.48 30.66 -21.27
CA ALA A 558 4.35 32.12 -21.09
C ALA A 558 5.61 32.80 -20.50
N LEU A 559 6.45 32.05 -19.79
CA LEU A 559 7.74 32.52 -19.30
C LEU A 559 8.70 32.91 -20.45
N GLY A 560 8.39 32.55 -21.69
CA GLY A 560 9.07 33.00 -22.90
C GLY A 560 9.73 31.88 -23.68
N GLU A 561 10.12 32.21 -24.91
CA GLU A 561 10.90 31.30 -25.76
C GLU A 561 12.35 31.23 -25.29
N GLY A 562 12.93 30.03 -25.36
CA GLY A 562 14.32 29.79 -24.98
C GLY A 562 14.90 28.60 -25.73
N GLU A 563 16.18 28.39 -25.58
CA GLU A 563 16.87 27.20 -26.08
C GLU A 563 16.55 26.02 -25.19
N ARG A 564 16.27 24.85 -25.78
CA ARG A 564 16.10 23.60 -25.03
C ARG A 564 17.37 23.27 -24.26
N LEU A 565 17.22 22.91 -23.01
CA LEU A 565 18.31 22.54 -22.13
C LEU A 565 18.32 21.03 -21.95
N THR A 566 19.36 20.39 -22.43
CA THR A 566 19.57 18.96 -22.23
C THR A 566 20.28 18.67 -20.89
N LEU A 567 20.26 17.41 -20.43
CA LEU A 567 20.99 17.01 -19.23
C LEU A 567 22.50 17.26 -19.38
N ASP A 568 23.10 16.97 -20.56
CA ASP A 568 24.52 17.23 -20.83
C ASP A 568 24.86 18.72 -20.68
N GLU A 569 24.11 19.59 -21.32
CA GLU A 569 24.32 21.05 -21.27
C GLU A 569 24.11 21.59 -19.84
N LEU A 570 23.16 21.03 -19.07
CA LEU A 570 22.98 21.40 -17.69
C LEU A 570 24.20 21.00 -16.84
N LEU A 571 24.66 19.76 -16.92
CA LEU A 571 25.80 19.28 -16.16
C LEU A 571 27.07 20.05 -16.49
N ASP A 572 27.33 20.34 -17.78
CA ASP A 572 28.47 21.11 -18.25
C ASP A 572 28.41 22.59 -17.78
N SER A 573 27.20 23.18 -17.74
CA SER A 573 27.04 24.58 -17.30
C SER A 573 27.34 24.80 -15.81
N PHE A 574 27.23 23.77 -14.99
CA PHE A 574 27.56 23.80 -13.56
C PHE A 574 28.93 23.18 -13.22
N GLY A 575 29.69 22.76 -14.21
CA GLY A 575 30.99 22.08 -14.01
C GLY A 575 30.82 20.80 -13.17
N ALA A 576 29.69 20.12 -13.33
CA ALA A 576 29.38 18.93 -12.55
C ALA A 576 30.37 17.80 -12.83
N GLY A 577 30.70 17.03 -11.80
CA GLY A 577 31.59 15.88 -11.89
C GLY A 577 31.09 14.70 -11.05
N PRO A 578 31.65 13.51 -11.22
CA PRO A 578 31.15 12.28 -10.61
C PRO A 578 31.18 12.27 -9.06
N ASN A 579 31.96 13.14 -8.46
CA ASN A 579 32.15 13.21 -6.99
C ASN A 579 31.69 14.52 -6.36
N GLN A 580 30.88 15.31 -7.07
CA GLN A 580 30.46 16.64 -6.57
C GLN A 580 29.00 16.66 -6.14
N GLY A 581 28.75 16.77 -4.83
CA GLY A 581 27.47 17.18 -4.24
C GLY A 581 26.26 16.32 -4.67
N ALA A 582 25.26 16.96 -5.27
CA ALA A 582 24.00 16.32 -5.70
C ALA A 582 24.07 15.69 -7.12
N TRP A 583 25.19 15.77 -7.78
CA TRP A 583 25.34 15.34 -9.17
C TRP A 583 25.70 13.85 -9.42
N PRO A 584 26.24 13.06 -8.47
CA PRO A 584 26.71 11.71 -8.79
C PRO A 584 25.67 10.85 -9.52
N GLY A 585 24.42 10.79 -9.00
CA GLY A 585 23.36 9.99 -9.63
C GLY A 585 22.93 10.50 -11.03
N LEU A 586 23.03 11.82 -11.30
CA LEU A 586 22.78 12.40 -12.63
C LEU A 586 23.94 12.15 -13.57
N TRP A 587 25.16 12.14 -13.05
CA TRP A 587 26.36 11.86 -13.83
C TRP A 587 26.40 10.41 -14.32
N GLU A 588 26.01 9.45 -13.51
CA GLU A 588 25.96 8.02 -13.87
C GLU A 588 25.00 7.74 -15.04
N ILE A 589 23.91 8.47 -15.16
CA ILE A 589 22.94 8.29 -16.25
C ILE A 589 23.21 9.19 -17.47
N ARG A 590 24.30 9.95 -17.46
CA ARG A 590 24.66 10.91 -18.54
C ARG A 590 24.84 10.22 -19.89
N GLU A 591 25.51 9.07 -19.96
CA GLU A 591 25.73 8.34 -21.21
C GLU A 591 24.41 7.92 -21.89
N GLU A 592 23.42 7.53 -21.09
CA GLU A 592 22.13 7.08 -21.58
C GLU A 592 21.16 8.25 -21.86
N LYS A 593 21.11 9.25 -20.95
CA LYS A 593 20.06 10.28 -20.90
C LYS A 593 20.57 11.69 -21.13
N GLY A 594 21.84 11.87 -21.45
CA GLY A 594 22.46 13.19 -21.60
C GLY A 594 21.74 14.10 -22.61
N ARG A 595 21.19 13.57 -23.68
CA ARG A 595 20.45 14.30 -24.72
C ARG A 595 18.98 14.58 -24.36
N TRP A 596 18.50 14.10 -23.22
CA TRP A 596 17.10 14.34 -22.83
C TRP A 596 16.91 15.77 -22.38
N VAL A 597 15.81 16.36 -22.84
CA VAL A 597 15.45 17.73 -22.49
C VAL A 597 14.95 17.78 -21.06
N VAL A 598 15.56 18.59 -20.22
CA VAL A 598 15.23 18.74 -18.80
C VAL A 598 14.60 20.10 -18.47
N GLY A 599 14.73 21.09 -19.36
CA GLY A 599 14.20 22.43 -19.21
C GLY A 599 14.50 23.32 -20.43
N LYS A 600 14.49 24.60 -20.24
CA LYS A 600 14.91 25.58 -21.24
C LYS A 600 15.74 26.70 -20.62
N ARG A 601 16.55 27.38 -21.43
CA ARG A 601 17.33 28.56 -21.09
C ARG A 601 16.81 29.76 -21.88
N LEU A 602 16.31 30.79 -21.19
CA LEU A 602 15.85 32.04 -21.81
C LEU A 602 17.04 32.90 -22.30
N LYS A 603 16.75 33.88 -23.13
CA LYS A 603 17.78 34.78 -23.71
C LYS A 603 18.58 35.56 -22.67
N ASP A 604 18.00 35.87 -21.51
CA ASP A 604 18.65 36.53 -20.37
C ASP A 604 19.41 35.58 -19.43
N GLY A 605 19.54 34.30 -19.82
CA GLY A 605 20.22 33.25 -19.07
C GLY A 605 19.38 32.58 -18.00
N THR A 606 18.14 32.99 -17.79
CA THR A 606 17.22 32.32 -16.81
C THR A 606 16.94 30.90 -17.20
N LEU A 607 17.08 29.98 -16.22
CA LEU A 607 16.74 28.56 -16.39
C LEU A 607 15.30 28.32 -15.99
N VAL A 608 14.54 27.66 -16.83
CA VAL A 608 13.13 27.31 -16.55
C VAL A 608 12.93 25.82 -16.63
N PHE A 609 12.33 25.28 -15.57
CA PHE A 609 12.06 23.84 -15.41
C PHE A 609 10.55 23.58 -15.25
N LEU A 610 10.10 22.42 -15.70
CA LEU A 610 8.70 21.97 -15.60
C LEU A 610 8.62 20.58 -14.98
N LEU A 611 7.76 20.43 -13.95
CA LEU A 611 7.58 19.15 -13.23
C LEU A 611 6.10 18.86 -12.95
N HIS A 612 5.57 17.80 -13.55
CA HIS A 612 4.19 17.33 -13.33
C HIS A 612 4.00 15.85 -13.67
N ALA A 613 2.81 15.30 -13.37
CA ALA A 613 2.51 13.88 -13.50
C ALA A 613 2.34 13.36 -14.95
N ARG A 614 2.20 14.24 -15.98
CA ARG A 614 2.00 13.84 -17.38
C ARG A 614 3.29 13.65 -18.18
N PHE A 615 4.45 13.55 -17.53
CA PHE A 615 5.65 13.02 -18.15
C PHE A 615 5.66 11.49 -18.04
N PRO A 616 6.20 10.76 -19.05
CA PRO A 616 6.55 9.35 -18.88
C PRO A 616 7.37 9.12 -17.62
N ALA A 617 7.22 7.96 -16.98
CA ALA A 617 7.77 7.73 -15.64
C ALA A 617 9.30 7.95 -15.58
N GLU A 618 10.06 7.51 -16.59
CA GLU A 618 11.52 7.71 -16.67
C GLU A 618 11.93 9.17 -16.86
N GLU A 619 11.15 9.95 -17.65
CA GLU A 619 11.40 11.37 -17.87
C GLU A 619 11.05 12.19 -16.62
N ARG A 620 9.96 11.81 -15.94
CA ARG A 620 9.58 12.43 -14.66
C ARG A 620 10.63 12.19 -13.59
N ALA A 621 11.13 10.96 -13.45
CA ALA A 621 12.18 10.62 -12.49
C ALA A 621 13.46 11.45 -12.74
N LEU A 622 13.86 11.64 -14.00
CA LEU A 622 14.99 12.52 -14.36
C LEU A 622 14.73 13.95 -13.94
N ARG A 623 13.54 14.51 -14.24
CA ARG A 623 13.19 15.89 -13.89
C ARG A 623 13.11 16.11 -12.37
N GLU A 624 12.62 15.12 -11.62
CA GLU A 624 12.64 15.12 -10.15
C GLU A 624 14.07 15.15 -9.62
N ALA A 625 14.97 14.32 -10.18
CA ALA A 625 16.38 14.30 -9.80
C ALA A 625 17.09 15.63 -10.11
N VAL A 626 16.87 16.20 -11.28
CA VAL A 626 17.39 17.54 -11.68
C VAL A 626 16.85 18.62 -10.74
N THR A 627 15.55 18.59 -10.44
CA THR A 627 14.92 19.56 -9.54
C THR A 627 15.55 19.50 -8.14
N LEU A 628 15.74 18.30 -7.59
CA LEU A 628 16.41 18.10 -6.30
C LEU A 628 17.88 18.54 -6.32
N ALA A 629 18.60 18.27 -7.42
CA ALA A 629 19.98 18.70 -7.57
C ALA A 629 20.14 20.23 -7.57
N LEU A 630 19.20 20.97 -8.16
CA LEU A 630 19.26 22.43 -8.30
C LEU A 630 18.65 23.18 -7.11
N PHE A 631 17.48 22.75 -6.65
CA PHE A 631 16.67 23.44 -5.64
C PHE A 631 16.72 22.77 -4.26
N GLY A 632 17.40 21.65 -4.11
CA GLY A 632 17.53 20.93 -2.84
C GLY A 632 18.58 21.53 -1.90
N LYS A 633 18.76 20.88 -0.73
CA LYS A 633 19.64 21.33 0.36
C LYS A 633 21.11 21.53 -0.06
N HIS A 634 21.64 20.62 -0.87
CA HIS A 634 23.05 20.56 -1.24
C HIS A 634 23.34 21.00 -2.68
N GLY A 635 22.32 21.52 -3.35
CA GLY A 635 22.43 21.94 -4.77
C GLY A 635 23.29 23.18 -4.97
N PRO A 636 23.84 23.36 -6.20
CA PRO A 636 24.67 24.54 -6.57
C PRO A 636 23.86 25.83 -6.59
N ARG A 637 22.53 25.76 -6.62
CA ARG A 637 21.54 26.82 -6.65
C ARG A 637 21.79 27.84 -7.76
N PRO A 638 21.05 27.76 -8.85
CA PRO A 638 21.18 28.72 -9.96
C PRO A 638 20.86 30.13 -9.48
N GLU A 639 21.58 31.11 -10.02
CA GLU A 639 21.35 32.52 -9.72
C GLU A 639 20.00 33.05 -10.24
N LYS A 640 19.57 32.54 -11.42
CA LYS A 640 18.28 32.84 -12.04
C LYS A 640 17.61 31.55 -12.48
N ALA A 641 16.64 31.07 -11.71
CA ALA A 641 15.87 29.88 -12.10
C ALA A 641 14.42 29.93 -11.63
N ILE A 642 13.53 29.37 -12.44
CA ILE A 642 12.12 29.25 -12.16
C ILE A 642 11.72 27.77 -12.33
N LEU A 643 11.20 27.15 -11.29
CA LEU A 643 10.55 25.84 -11.35
C LEU A 643 9.03 26.03 -11.42
N VAL A 644 8.42 25.60 -12.51
CA VAL A 644 6.96 25.47 -12.60
C VAL A 644 6.57 24.03 -12.29
N ALA A 645 5.71 23.83 -11.30
CA ALA A 645 5.30 22.49 -10.89
C ALA A 645 3.83 22.42 -10.49
N THR A 646 3.31 21.21 -10.39
CA THR A 646 2.01 20.93 -9.81
C THR A 646 2.17 20.29 -8.41
N GLN A 647 1.15 19.63 -7.89
CA GLN A 647 1.14 18.97 -6.59
C GLN A 647 2.31 17.97 -6.37
N VAL A 648 3.01 17.57 -7.42
CA VAL A 648 4.23 16.74 -7.32
C VAL A 648 5.31 17.39 -6.44
N ALA A 649 5.39 18.74 -6.44
CA ALA A 649 6.33 19.48 -5.61
C ALA A 649 5.87 19.68 -4.16
N GLU A 650 4.60 19.40 -3.81
CA GLU A 650 4.07 19.55 -2.46
C GLU A 650 4.57 18.46 -1.51
N GLN A 651 4.75 17.24 -2.03
CA GLN A 651 5.09 16.05 -1.25
C GLN A 651 6.42 15.48 -1.75
N SER A 652 7.17 14.85 -0.90
CA SER A 652 8.33 14.02 -1.22
C SER A 652 9.64 14.72 -1.61
N LEU A 653 9.62 15.97 -2.11
CA LEU A 653 10.82 16.66 -2.58
C LEU A 653 11.33 17.67 -1.53
N ASP A 654 12.61 17.59 -1.20
CA ASP A 654 13.27 18.54 -0.28
C ASP A 654 13.75 19.79 -1.04
N LEU A 655 12.78 20.65 -1.45
CA LEU A 655 13.01 21.85 -2.22
C LEU A 655 13.09 23.09 -1.32
N ASP A 656 13.81 24.12 -1.78
CA ASP A 656 14.02 25.36 -1.08
C ASP A 656 14.05 26.54 -2.07
N PHE A 657 13.03 27.40 -2.02
CA PHE A 657 12.86 28.57 -2.89
C PHE A 657 13.15 29.87 -2.17
N ASP A 658 13.58 30.89 -2.92
CA ASP A 658 13.74 32.26 -2.44
C ASP A 658 12.41 33.01 -2.40
N LEU A 659 11.52 32.71 -3.37
CA LEU A 659 10.16 33.20 -3.47
C LEU A 659 9.28 32.08 -4.03
N LEU A 660 8.04 31.99 -3.59
CA LEU A 660 7.09 31.01 -4.05
C LEU A 660 5.80 31.66 -4.52
N TYR A 661 5.39 31.39 -5.75
CA TYR A 661 4.03 31.58 -6.23
C TYR A 661 3.24 30.30 -6.02
N SER A 662 2.01 30.43 -5.55
CA SER A 662 1.05 29.33 -5.49
C SER A 662 -0.32 29.77 -5.96
N ASP A 663 -0.96 28.97 -6.82
CA ASP A 663 -2.41 29.07 -6.97
C ASP A 663 -3.07 28.83 -5.59
N LEU A 664 -4.22 29.49 -5.33
CA LEU A 664 -5.00 29.25 -4.12
C LEU A 664 -5.37 27.76 -4.03
N ALA A 665 -5.16 27.21 -2.87
CA ALA A 665 -5.43 25.80 -2.55
C ALA A 665 -6.05 25.71 -1.14
N PRO A 666 -6.59 24.56 -0.71
CA PRO A 666 -6.93 24.33 0.68
C PRO A 666 -5.81 24.78 1.62
N VAL A 667 -6.14 25.38 2.74
CA VAL A 667 -5.19 26.07 3.62
C VAL A 667 -4.02 25.19 4.08
N ASP A 668 -4.28 23.93 4.37
CA ASP A 668 -3.28 22.93 4.74
C ASP A 668 -2.28 22.67 3.61
N LEU A 669 -2.75 22.50 2.38
CA LEU A 669 -1.90 22.31 1.20
C LEU A 669 -1.12 23.57 0.85
N LEU A 670 -1.75 24.74 0.95
CA LEU A 670 -1.08 26.01 0.71
C LEU A 670 0.13 26.22 1.63
N PHE A 671 -0.02 25.92 2.93
CA PHE A 671 1.10 26.02 3.88
C PHE A 671 2.11 24.86 3.77
N GLN A 672 1.72 23.73 3.24
CA GLN A 672 2.69 22.68 2.84
C GLN A 672 3.56 23.14 1.68
N ARG A 673 2.99 23.84 0.66
CA ARG A 673 3.74 24.49 -0.41
C ARG A 673 4.67 25.56 0.18
N ALA A 674 4.14 26.41 1.05
CA ALA A 674 4.92 27.43 1.76
C ALA A 674 6.08 26.84 2.59
N GLY A 675 5.99 25.60 3.03
CA GLY A 675 7.07 24.86 3.65
C GLY A 675 8.29 24.61 2.76
N ARG A 676 8.21 24.94 1.47
CA ARG A 676 9.33 24.95 0.49
C ARG A 676 10.00 26.31 0.39
N LEU A 677 9.45 27.34 1.01
CA LEU A 677 9.95 28.71 0.98
C LEU A 677 10.90 28.92 2.17
N HIS A 678 12.15 29.31 1.92
CA HIS A 678 13.20 29.48 2.93
C HIS A 678 13.33 28.27 3.86
N ARG A 679 13.33 27.08 3.28
CA ARG A 679 13.34 25.82 4.05
C ARG A 679 14.66 25.55 4.75
N HIS A 680 15.78 25.94 4.12
CA HIS A 680 17.11 25.75 4.65
C HIS A 680 17.78 27.09 4.94
N THR A 681 18.57 27.11 6.01
CA THR A 681 19.39 28.29 6.37
C THR A 681 20.48 28.49 5.31
N ARG A 682 20.40 29.59 4.57
CA ARG A 682 21.39 29.97 3.55
C ARG A 682 21.33 31.46 3.24
N LYS A 683 22.39 31.98 2.61
CA LYS A 683 22.39 33.33 2.08
C LYS A 683 21.39 33.45 0.93
N ARG A 684 20.53 34.47 0.98
CA ARG A 684 19.52 34.73 -0.05
C ARG A 684 19.96 35.91 -0.94
N PRO A 685 19.53 35.97 -2.23
CA PRO A 685 19.71 37.15 -3.09
C PRO A 685 19.09 38.38 -2.45
N GLU A 686 19.56 39.55 -2.94
CA GLU A 686 18.97 40.84 -2.57
C GLU A 686 17.49 40.87 -2.99
N GLY A 687 16.61 41.36 -2.12
CA GLY A 687 15.16 41.32 -2.29
C GLY A 687 14.45 40.06 -1.75
N HIS A 688 15.19 38.99 -1.41
CA HIS A 688 14.62 37.72 -0.92
C HIS A 688 15.03 37.37 0.51
N GLN A 689 15.34 38.37 1.33
CA GLN A 689 15.72 38.12 2.74
C GLN A 689 14.53 37.68 3.60
N THR A 690 13.32 38.05 3.21
CA THR A 690 12.07 37.65 3.86
C THR A 690 11.32 36.62 3.01
N PRO A 691 10.69 35.60 3.62
CA PRO A 691 9.93 34.59 2.88
C PRO A 691 8.60 35.18 2.40
N VAL A 692 8.44 35.35 1.10
CA VAL A 692 7.23 35.87 0.45
C VAL A 692 6.50 34.78 -0.30
N LEU A 693 5.22 34.57 0.02
CA LEU A 693 4.30 33.70 -0.69
C LEU A 693 3.33 34.56 -1.52
N LEU A 694 3.46 34.47 -2.84
CA LEU A 694 2.50 35.04 -3.79
C LEU A 694 1.32 34.07 -3.95
N VAL A 695 0.10 34.51 -3.62
CA VAL A 695 -1.11 33.66 -3.67
C VAL A 695 -1.99 34.12 -4.83
N GLY A 696 -2.02 33.34 -5.91
CA GLY A 696 -2.91 33.57 -7.04
C GLY A 696 -4.36 33.31 -6.67
N GLY A 697 -5.26 34.23 -7.01
CA GLY A 697 -6.69 34.13 -6.69
C GLY A 697 -7.08 34.70 -5.33
N LEU A 698 -6.16 35.29 -4.59
CA LEU A 698 -6.47 36.09 -3.39
C LEU A 698 -6.78 37.53 -3.83
N THR A 699 -7.89 37.70 -4.55
CA THR A 699 -8.42 38.93 -5.10
C THR A 699 -9.71 39.35 -4.39
N ASP A 700 -10.24 40.53 -4.72
CA ASP A 700 -11.47 41.05 -4.08
C ASP A 700 -12.70 40.17 -4.34
N GLU A 701 -12.74 39.46 -5.46
CA GLU A 701 -13.80 38.50 -5.79
C GLU A 701 -13.24 37.10 -6.00
N PRO A 702 -13.79 36.05 -5.29
CA PRO A 702 -13.28 34.70 -5.43
C PRO A 702 -13.82 34.00 -6.69
N GLU A 703 -12.98 33.84 -7.71
CA GLU A 703 -13.29 33.11 -8.94
C GLU A 703 -12.37 31.88 -9.08
N PHE A 704 -12.97 30.65 -9.04
CA PHE A 704 -12.20 29.37 -9.08
C PHE A 704 -12.62 28.45 -10.22
N GLY A 705 -13.78 28.71 -10.86
CA GLY A 705 -14.47 27.75 -11.70
C GLY A 705 -14.24 27.89 -13.20
N ARG A 706 -14.45 29.06 -13.78
CA ARG A 706 -14.55 29.27 -15.23
C ARG A 706 -13.31 28.79 -16.01
N GLU A 707 -12.27 29.63 -16.09
CA GLU A 707 -11.04 29.31 -16.82
C GLU A 707 -10.01 28.59 -15.98
N LEU A 708 -10.05 28.74 -14.65
CA LEU A 708 -9.08 28.19 -13.72
C LEU A 708 -9.30 26.70 -13.43
N HIS A 709 -10.55 26.23 -13.43
CA HIS A 709 -10.95 24.85 -13.15
C HIS A 709 -10.44 24.30 -11.80
N TRP A 710 -10.15 25.16 -10.83
CA TRP A 710 -9.65 24.75 -9.52
C TRP A 710 -10.69 23.97 -8.71
N ASN A 711 -12.00 24.28 -8.92
CA ASN A 711 -13.12 23.57 -8.34
C ASN A 711 -13.29 22.12 -8.87
N ARG A 712 -12.49 21.68 -9.86
CA ARG A 712 -12.38 20.27 -10.27
C ARG A 712 -11.27 19.54 -9.52
N VAL A 713 -10.35 20.28 -8.91
CA VAL A 713 -9.21 19.75 -8.15
C VAL A 713 -9.51 19.75 -6.66
N TYR A 714 -10.14 20.83 -6.17
CA TYR A 714 -10.47 21.03 -4.76
C TYR A 714 -11.95 21.42 -4.59
N GLU A 715 -12.50 21.18 -3.40
CA GLU A 715 -13.87 21.55 -3.08
C GLU A 715 -14.05 23.08 -3.10
N ASP A 716 -15.03 23.57 -3.85
CA ASP A 716 -15.31 25.02 -3.99
C ASP A 716 -15.55 25.67 -2.63
N TYR A 717 -16.23 24.96 -1.69
CA TYR A 717 -16.44 25.46 -0.34
C TYR A 717 -15.14 25.67 0.44
N VAL A 718 -14.20 24.72 0.35
CA VAL A 718 -12.92 24.80 1.06
C VAL A 718 -12.04 25.91 0.45
N LEU A 719 -12.04 26.06 -0.86
CA LEU A 719 -11.35 27.19 -1.53
C LEU A 719 -11.95 28.53 -1.09
N LEU A 720 -13.27 28.64 -1.04
CA LEU A 720 -13.97 29.85 -0.62
C LEU A 720 -13.68 30.19 0.86
N SER A 721 -13.67 29.18 1.74
CA SER A 721 -13.32 29.36 3.15
C SER A 721 -11.84 29.75 3.32
N THR A 722 -10.93 29.15 2.54
CA THR A 722 -9.50 29.52 2.55
C THR A 722 -9.30 30.94 2.07
N TRP A 723 -9.97 31.32 0.96
CA TRP A 723 -9.91 32.69 0.44
C TRP A 723 -10.34 33.69 1.52
N LEU A 724 -11.48 33.46 2.18
CA LEU A 724 -11.98 34.34 3.22
C LEU A 724 -11.05 34.41 4.44
N ALA A 725 -10.46 33.29 4.85
CA ALA A 725 -9.55 33.23 5.99
C ALA A 725 -8.23 33.98 5.72
N LEU A 726 -7.81 34.07 4.46
CA LEU A 726 -6.56 34.75 4.07
C LEU A 726 -6.76 36.21 3.60
N GLN A 727 -8.00 36.62 3.30
CA GLN A 727 -8.32 37.96 2.82
C GLN A 727 -7.88 39.02 3.83
N GLY A 728 -7.06 39.98 3.38
CA GLY A 728 -6.52 41.06 4.20
C GLY A 728 -5.43 40.65 5.19
N ARG A 729 -4.97 39.39 5.20
CA ARG A 729 -3.80 38.98 5.98
C ARG A 729 -2.52 39.26 5.19
N GLU A 730 -1.62 40.03 5.76
CA GLU A 730 -0.31 40.31 5.20
C GLU A 730 0.75 39.32 5.68
N THR A 731 0.54 38.70 6.82
CA THR A 731 1.51 37.74 7.41
C THR A 731 0.82 36.57 8.08
N VAL A 732 1.51 35.44 8.12
CA VAL A 732 1.15 34.24 8.89
C VAL A 732 2.38 33.72 9.61
N LYS A 733 2.25 33.46 10.91
CA LYS A 733 3.30 32.85 11.74
C LYS A 733 3.18 31.33 11.73
N VAL A 734 4.19 30.65 11.23
CA VAL A 734 4.28 29.19 11.18
C VAL A 734 5.24 28.71 12.26
N PRO A 735 4.85 27.81 13.17
CA PRO A 735 3.62 27.01 13.17
C PRO A 735 2.44 27.64 13.96
N ALA A 736 2.60 28.76 14.65
CA ALA A 736 1.67 29.27 15.66
C ALA A 736 0.23 29.50 15.12
N ASP A 737 0.07 30.05 13.91
CA ASP A 737 -1.25 30.38 13.37
C ASP A 737 -1.91 29.20 12.62
N LEU A 738 -1.17 28.11 12.34
CA LEU A 738 -1.67 27.04 11.43
C LEU A 738 -2.89 26.32 11.98
N GLU A 739 -2.90 25.96 13.25
CA GLU A 739 -4.03 25.23 13.84
C GLU A 739 -5.30 26.08 13.81
N GLY A 740 -5.20 27.36 14.20
CA GLY A 740 -6.33 28.29 14.13
C GLY A 740 -6.86 28.51 12.71
N LEU A 741 -5.97 28.63 11.74
CA LEU A 741 -6.36 28.74 10.31
C LEU A 741 -7.06 27.48 9.78
N LEU A 742 -6.59 26.30 10.18
CA LEU A 742 -7.25 25.04 9.83
C LEU A 742 -8.67 24.97 10.39
N GLU A 743 -8.84 25.28 11.67
CA GLU A 743 -10.14 25.29 12.31
C GLU A 743 -11.06 26.35 11.67
N GLU A 744 -10.55 27.55 11.42
CA GLU A 744 -11.27 28.61 10.72
C GLU A 744 -11.78 28.19 9.34
N VAL A 745 -11.01 27.45 8.57
CA VAL A 745 -11.39 27.03 7.21
C VAL A 745 -12.31 25.81 7.23
N TYR A 746 -11.97 24.77 8.00
CA TYR A 746 -12.67 23.48 7.93
C TYR A 746 -13.90 23.39 8.85
N GLU A 747 -14.00 24.23 9.88
CA GLU A 747 -15.16 24.27 10.80
C GLU A 747 -16.09 25.47 10.50
N ARG A 748 -15.76 26.31 9.54
CA ARG A 748 -16.61 27.44 9.13
C ARG A 748 -17.95 26.94 8.63
N LEU A 749 -19.03 27.60 9.04
CA LEU A 749 -20.38 27.40 8.54
C LEU A 749 -20.74 28.46 7.50
N PRO A 750 -21.72 28.19 6.59
CA PRO A 750 -22.12 29.14 5.54
C PRO A 750 -22.58 30.50 6.08
N GLU A 751 -23.12 30.55 7.28
CA GLU A 751 -23.55 31.76 7.97
C GLU A 751 -22.40 32.71 8.32
N GLY A 752 -21.20 32.20 8.44
CA GLY A 752 -19.98 32.98 8.68
C GLY A 752 -19.43 33.71 7.45
N PHE A 753 -20.09 33.59 6.29
CA PHE A 753 -19.70 34.32 5.08
C PHE A 753 -20.44 35.68 4.97
N PRO A 754 -19.82 36.70 4.31
CA PRO A 754 -20.47 37.92 3.92
C PRO A 754 -21.77 37.67 3.12
N ASP A 755 -22.74 38.58 3.22
CA ASP A 755 -24.05 38.43 2.56
C ASP A 755 -23.94 38.21 1.05
N SER A 756 -23.01 38.87 0.38
CA SER A 756 -22.72 38.71 -1.07
C SER A 756 -22.28 37.30 -1.47
N LEU A 757 -21.70 36.51 -0.57
CA LEU A 757 -21.16 35.18 -0.82
C LEU A 757 -21.97 34.06 -0.15
N ARG A 758 -22.92 34.40 0.72
CA ARG A 758 -23.63 33.44 1.58
C ARG A 758 -24.40 32.38 0.79
N ASP A 759 -25.07 32.78 -0.28
CA ASP A 759 -25.82 31.82 -1.13
C ASP A 759 -24.87 30.86 -1.88
N ARG A 760 -23.74 31.36 -2.37
CA ARG A 760 -22.70 30.53 -2.96
C ARG A 760 -22.10 29.58 -1.92
N ALA A 761 -21.81 30.08 -0.71
CA ALA A 761 -21.29 29.27 0.39
C ALA A 761 -22.27 28.15 0.79
N ARG A 762 -23.58 28.45 0.92
CA ARG A 762 -24.62 27.46 1.22
C ARG A 762 -24.68 26.37 0.16
N LYS A 763 -24.69 26.73 -1.11
CA LYS A 763 -24.74 25.79 -2.23
C LYS A 763 -23.50 24.90 -2.28
N SER A 764 -22.32 25.48 -2.18
CA SER A 764 -21.06 24.72 -2.22
C SER A 764 -20.88 23.85 -0.96
N TYR A 765 -21.36 24.31 0.21
CA TYR A 765 -21.40 23.51 1.44
C TYR A 765 -22.33 22.31 1.32
N GLN A 766 -23.55 22.50 0.77
CA GLN A 766 -24.47 21.37 0.57
C GLN A 766 -23.85 20.33 -0.39
N ASN A 767 -23.24 20.76 -1.49
CA ASN A 767 -22.54 19.85 -2.41
C ASN A 767 -21.40 19.08 -1.71
N LEU A 768 -20.64 19.77 -0.83
CA LEU A 768 -19.60 19.14 -0.02
C LEU A 768 -20.18 18.08 0.91
N ILE A 769 -21.24 18.40 1.67
CA ILE A 769 -21.89 17.47 2.61
C ILE A 769 -22.45 16.25 1.87
N ASP A 770 -23.15 16.46 0.76
CA ASP A 770 -23.73 15.37 -0.07
C ASP A 770 -22.62 14.43 -0.59
N ARG A 771 -21.49 14.99 -1.02
CA ARG A 771 -20.33 14.23 -1.44
C ARG A 771 -19.70 13.45 -0.28
N LEU A 772 -19.48 14.12 0.86
CA LEU A 772 -18.92 13.47 2.06
C LEU A 772 -19.78 12.29 2.53
N GLN A 773 -21.12 12.46 2.52
CA GLN A 773 -22.07 11.39 2.88
C GLN A 773 -22.03 10.23 1.89
N LYS A 774 -21.97 10.53 0.59
CA LYS A 774 -21.83 9.50 -0.46
C LYS A 774 -20.52 8.72 -0.30
N ASP A 775 -19.42 9.42 -0.09
CA ASP A 775 -18.09 8.83 0.05
C ASP A 775 -18.01 7.97 1.33
N ALA A 776 -18.58 8.43 2.45
CA ALA A 776 -18.65 7.68 3.70
C ALA A 776 -19.53 6.43 3.56
N SER A 777 -20.69 6.54 2.89
CA SER A 777 -21.54 5.38 2.59
C SER A 777 -20.84 4.34 1.71
N MET A 778 -20.12 4.80 0.71
CA MET A 778 -19.36 3.93 -0.20
C MET A 778 -18.22 3.22 0.54
N ALA A 779 -17.47 3.94 1.40
CA ALA A 779 -16.44 3.34 2.25
C ALA A 779 -17.04 2.26 3.17
N GLY A 780 -18.17 2.54 3.81
CA GLY A 780 -18.86 1.57 4.68
C GLY A 780 -19.37 0.33 3.95
N ASN A 781 -19.81 0.46 2.70
CA ASN A 781 -20.29 -0.69 1.90
C ASN A 781 -19.15 -1.59 1.40
N LEU A 782 -18.00 -1.01 1.07
CA LEU A 782 -16.87 -1.74 0.48
C LEU A 782 -15.87 -2.24 1.54
N SER A 783 -15.81 -1.60 2.70
CA SER A 783 -14.93 -2.06 3.80
C SER A 783 -15.54 -3.28 4.51
N LEU A 784 -14.67 -3.98 5.24
CA LEU A 784 -15.12 -4.93 6.24
C LEU A 784 -16.04 -4.21 7.23
N ALA A 785 -17.12 -4.87 7.66
CA ALA A 785 -18.08 -4.28 8.59
C ALA A 785 -17.37 -3.81 9.87
N GLU A 786 -17.97 -2.85 10.57
CA GLU A 786 -17.47 -2.37 11.86
C GLU A 786 -17.26 -3.55 12.81
N LEU A 787 -16.13 -3.56 13.50
CA LEU A 787 -15.72 -4.70 14.35
C LEU A 787 -16.77 -5.03 15.41
N ASP A 788 -17.39 -4.01 16.02
CA ASP A 788 -18.47 -4.19 17.00
C ASP A 788 -19.69 -4.89 16.41
N ARG A 789 -19.99 -4.64 15.16
CA ARG A 789 -21.08 -5.28 14.43
C ARG A 789 -20.74 -6.73 14.08
N LEU A 790 -19.48 -7.00 13.72
CA LEU A 790 -18.96 -8.35 13.51
C LEU A 790 -18.93 -9.17 14.81
N LEU A 791 -18.47 -8.55 15.90
CA LEU A 791 -18.41 -9.17 17.22
C LEU A 791 -19.81 -9.52 17.74
N SER A 792 -20.82 -8.68 17.48
CA SER A 792 -22.19 -8.91 17.93
C SER A 792 -22.96 -9.95 17.11
N GLN A 793 -22.58 -10.21 15.83
CA GLN A 793 -23.32 -11.08 14.91
C GLN A 793 -22.60 -12.40 14.62
N LEU A 794 -21.33 -12.59 15.01
CA LEU A 794 -20.50 -13.79 14.79
C LEU A 794 -20.57 -14.32 13.34
N ASP A 795 -20.66 -13.41 12.38
CA ASP A 795 -20.81 -13.74 10.98
C ASP A 795 -19.48 -13.73 10.26
N ALA A 796 -18.88 -14.93 10.11
CA ALA A 796 -17.67 -15.08 9.29
C ALA A 796 -17.87 -14.62 7.84
N SER A 797 -19.12 -14.45 7.39
CA SER A 797 -19.43 -13.92 6.05
C SER A 797 -18.88 -12.52 5.83
N ALA A 798 -18.71 -11.74 6.90
CA ALA A 798 -18.10 -10.43 6.83
C ALA A 798 -16.57 -10.45 6.63
N LEU A 799 -15.91 -11.59 6.91
CA LEU A 799 -14.46 -11.77 6.75
C LEU A 799 -14.06 -12.26 5.36
N ALA A 800 -15.00 -12.67 4.54
CA ALA A 800 -14.72 -13.15 3.21
C ALA A 800 -15.43 -12.30 2.16
N SER A 801 -14.84 -12.22 0.99
CA SER A 801 -15.33 -11.39 -0.10
C SER A 801 -16.62 -11.94 -0.71
N ASP A 802 -17.71 -11.15 -0.71
CA ASP A 802 -18.85 -11.36 -1.58
C ASP A 802 -18.55 -10.96 -3.03
N PHE A 803 -17.51 -10.16 -3.24
CA PHE A 803 -17.04 -9.75 -4.55
C PHE A 803 -15.93 -10.69 -5.00
N ARG A 804 -16.15 -11.41 -6.10
CA ARG A 804 -15.16 -12.28 -6.74
C ARG A 804 -14.12 -11.47 -7.53
N LEU A 805 -13.66 -10.34 -6.96
CA LEU A 805 -12.59 -9.55 -7.52
C LEU A 805 -11.26 -10.19 -7.14
N ASP A 806 -10.55 -10.71 -8.13
CA ASP A 806 -9.20 -11.21 -7.94
C ASP A 806 -8.22 -10.05 -8.01
N ASP A 807 -7.50 -9.80 -6.92
CA ASP A 807 -6.51 -8.74 -6.83
C ASP A 807 -5.24 -9.04 -7.64
N GLU A 808 -5.04 -10.27 -8.11
CA GLU A 808 -3.95 -10.64 -9.04
C GLU A 808 -4.26 -10.28 -10.50
N GLU A 809 -5.54 -10.33 -10.90
CA GLU A 809 -5.97 -9.92 -12.24
C GLU A 809 -6.09 -8.40 -12.39
N GLU A 810 -6.02 -7.65 -11.29
CA GLU A 810 -6.23 -6.21 -11.28
C GLU A 810 -4.92 -5.42 -11.34
N ASN A 811 -4.95 -4.42 -12.21
CA ASN A 811 -3.92 -3.41 -12.39
C ASN A 811 -3.74 -2.54 -11.14
N ALA A 812 -2.56 -1.92 -11.00
CA ALA A 812 -2.35 -0.83 -10.05
C ALA A 812 -3.39 0.31 -10.17
N SER A 813 -4.05 0.46 -11.33
CA SER A 813 -5.17 1.39 -11.55
C SER A 813 -6.45 0.91 -10.88
N THR A 814 -6.77 -0.39 -10.94
CA THR A 814 -7.99 -0.95 -10.32
C THR A 814 -7.86 -0.97 -8.79
N GLN A 815 -6.70 -1.32 -8.26
CA GLN A 815 -6.42 -1.25 -6.82
C GLN A 815 -6.60 0.17 -6.27
N ARG A 816 -6.16 1.20 -7.01
CA ARG A 816 -6.41 2.60 -6.65
C ARG A 816 -7.89 2.99 -6.74
N PHE A 817 -8.63 2.40 -7.66
CA PHE A 817 -10.08 2.64 -7.79
C PHE A 817 -10.86 2.12 -6.58
N LEU A 818 -10.36 1.03 -5.97
CA LEU A 818 -10.95 0.44 -4.76
C LEU A 818 -10.54 1.17 -3.47
N THR A 819 -9.36 1.80 -3.44
CA THR A 819 -8.81 2.45 -2.24
C THR A 819 -8.97 3.97 -2.24
N ARG A 820 -9.23 4.59 -3.42
CA ARG A 820 -9.40 6.04 -3.58
C ARG A 820 -10.49 6.33 -4.59
N LEU A 821 -11.44 7.19 -4.23
CA LEU A 821 -12.39 7.75 -5.19
C LEU A 821 -11.68 8.79 -6.04
N GLY A 822 -11.53 8.50 -7.32
CA GLY A 822 -10.93 9.40 -8.31
C GLY A 822 -11.65 9.32 -9.64
N GLU A 823 -11.42 10.31 -10.52
CA GLU A 823 -11.90 10.23 -11.90
C GLU A 823 -11.30 8.99 -12.59
N PRO A 824 -12.08 8.32 -13.48
CA PRO A 824 -11.57 7.22 -14.26
C PRO A 824 -10.24 7.58 -14.93
N SER A 825 -9.26 6.72 -14.84
CA SER A 825 -7.94 6.96 -15.41
C SER A 825 -7.36 5.68 -15.99
N VAL A 826 -6.55 5.81 -17.02
CA VAL A 826 -5.87 4.71 -17.68
C VAL A 826 -4.38 4.96 -17.71
N SER A 827 -3.58 3.93 -17.44
CA SER A 827 -2.13 3.98 -17.64
C SER A 827 -1.80 3.58 -19.07
N VAL A 828 -1.10 4.45 -19.77
CA VAL A 828 -0.75 4.25 -21.19
C VAL A 828 0.74 4.29 -21.39
N VAL A 829 1.22 3.63 -22.43
CA VAL A 829 2.58 3.76 -22.96
C VAL A 829 2.49 4.56 -24.26
N PRO A 830 2.95 5.82 -24.30
CA PRO A 830 3.04 6.58 -25.53
C PRO A 830 4.02 5.92 -26.50
N LEU A 831 3.58 5.65 -27.73
CA LEU A 831 4.33 4.93 -28.74
C LEU A 831 4.26 5.65 -30.08
N TYR A 832 5.34 5.54 -30.84
CA TYR A 832 5.43 6.02 -32.22
C TYR A 832 5.27 4.84 -33.18
N ARG A 833 4.45 5.01 -34.21
CA ARG A 833 4.23 3.97 -35.23
C ARG A 833 4.95 4.29 -36.53
N ARG A 834 5.67 3.30 -37.07
CA ARG A 834 6.29 3.37 -38.38
C ARG A 834 5.93 2.11 -39.17
N GLY A 835 4.97 2.25 -40.08
CA GLY A 835 4.40 1.07 -40.77
C GLY A 835 3.67 0.15 -39.78
N GLU A 836 4.12 -1.10 -39.67
CA GLU A 836 3.58 -2.10 -38.72
C GLU A 836 4.36 -2.16 -37.40
N GLU A 837 5.48 -1.43 -37.28
CA GLU A 837 6.34 -1.47 -36.11
C GLU A 837 6.04 -0.33 -35.14
N TRP A 838 6.27 -0.60 -33.84
CA TRP A 838 6.06 0.33 -32.75
C TRP A 838 7.39 0.65 -32.04
N PHE A 839 7.55 1.92 -31.63
CA PHE A 839 8.77 2.42 -31.02
C PHE A 839 8.46 3.26 -29.77
N LEU A 840 9.38 3.24 -28.81
CA LEU A 840 9.30 4.03 -27.58
C LEU A 840 9.75 5.49 -27.77
N ASP A 841 10.45 5.77 -28.88
CA ASP A 841 11.00 7.09 -29.21
C ASP A 841 10.62 7.52 -30.63
N ALA A 842 10.59 8.84 -30.85
CA ALA A 842 10.28 9.42 -32.16
C ALA A 842 11.31 9.07 -33.25
N ASP A 843 12.55 8.78 -32.88
CA ASP A 843 13.62 8.45 -33.81
C ASP A 843 13.56 7.01 -34.32
N GLY A 844 12.75 6.15 -33.67
CA GLY A 844 12.60 4.74 -34.05
C GLY A 844 13.82 3.87 -33.69
N ARG A 845 14.54 4.23 -32.63
CA ARG A 845 15.72 3.48 -32.17
C ARG A 845 15.39 2.43 -31.11
N ARG A 846 14.36 2.66 -30.31
CA ARG A 846 13.92 1.78 -29.20
C ARG A 846 12.62 1.06 -29.62
N PRO A 847 12.70 -0.19 -30.12
CA PRO A 847 11.49 -0.92 -30.53
C PRO A 847 10.62 -1.28 -29.33
N ALA A 848 9.29 -1.30 -29.54
CA ALA A 848 8.29 -1.69 -28.56
C ALA A 848 7.63 -3.00 -28.99
N LYS A 849 7.84 -4.08 -28.26
CA LYS A 849 7.28 -5.39 -28.59
C LYS A 849 5.79 -5.46 -28.23
N MET A 850 4.95 -5.75 -29.24
CA MET A 850 3.51 -5.92 -29.10
C MET A 850 3.07 -7.38 -29.14
N LYS A 851 3.90 -8.27 -29.69
CA LYS A 851 3.60 -9.70 -29.90
C LYS A 851 4.82 -10.54 -29.46
N GLY A 852 4.58 -11.82 -29.20
CA GLY A 852 5.64 -12.75 -28.78
C GLY A 852 5.93 -12.68 -27.28
N ASP A 853 7.05 -13.26 -26.86
CA ASP A 853 7.47 -13.27 -25.48
C ASP A 853 8.34 -12.04 -25.16
N LEU A 854 8.15 -11.47 -23.98
CA LEU A 854 8.86 -10.29 -23.49
C LEU A 854 9.99 -10.72 -22.54
N GLY A 855 11.20 -10.25 -22.79
CA GLY A 855 12.28 -10.31 -21.83
C GLY A 855 12.10 -9.27 -20.71
N LYS A 856 12.87 -9.41 -19.62
CA LYS A 856 12.87 -8.46 -18.49
C LYS A 856 13.13 -7.03 -18.96
N GLU A 857 14.07 -6.83 -19.86
CA GLU A 857 14.43 -5.52 -20.41
C GLU A 857 13.27 -4.90 -21.21
N ASP A 858 12.56 -5.70 -22.03
CA ASP A 858 11.39 -5.23 -22.79
C ASP A 858 10.29 -4.73 -21.85
N VAL A 859 10.02 -5.50 -20.77
CA VAL A 859 9.00 -5.14 -19.76
C VAL A 859 9.39 -3.85 -19.06
N LEU A 860 10.63 -3.70 -18.64
CA LEU A 860 11.13 -2.51 -17.97
C LEU A 860 11.10 -1.29 -18.89
N ALA A 861 11.53 -1.43 -20.15
CA ALA A 861 11.51 -0.36 -21.14
C ALA A 861 10.10 0.16 -21.45
N LEU A 862 9.12 -0.75 -21.58
CA LEU A 862 7.71 -0.38 -21.77
C LEU A 862 7.13 0.29 -20.52
N TRP A 863 7.39 -0.28 -19.35
CA TRP A 863 6.85 0.21 -18.09
C TRP A 863 7.42 1.58 -17.71
N SER A 864 8.72 1.83 -17.96
CA SER A 864 9.38 3.12 -17.71
C SER A 864 8.79 4.28 -18.54
N ARG A 865 8.14 3.97 -19.66
CA ARG A 865 7.42 4.93 -20.50
C ARG A 865 5.97 5.16 -20.07
N ALA A 866 5.47 4.43 -19.05
CA ALA A 866 4.08 4.56 -18.64
C ALA A 866 3.74 5.96 -18.13
N VAL A 867 2.57 6.46 -18.54
CA VAL A 867 1.97 7.72 -18.05
C VAL A 867 0.49 7.51 -17.79
N ARG A 868 -0.04 8.14 -16.74
CA ARG A 868 -1.44 8.02 -16.35
C ARG A 868 -2.24 9.19 -16.89
N LEU A 869 -3.36 8.90 -17.57
CA LEU A 869 -4.26 9.88 -18.17
C LEU A 869 -5.67 9.73 -17.62
N SER A 870 -6.32 10.85 -17.25
CA SER A 870 -7.69 10.88 -16.70
C SER A 870 -8.65 11.70 -17.55
N ARG A 871 -8.18 12.41 -18.60
CA ARG A 871 -9.02 13.31 -19.38
C ARG A 871 -10.02 12.55 -20.25
N PHE A 872 -11.30 12.84 -20.05
CA PHE A 872 -12.39 12.30 -20.90
C PHE A 872 -12.19 12.70 -22.38
N PRO A 873 -12.37 11.78 -23.37
CA PRO A 873 -12.88 10.42 -23.28
C PRO A 873 -11.79 9.32 -23.24
N ILE A 874 -10.52 9.65 -23.00
CA ILE A 874 -9.37 8.74 -23.12
C ILE A 874 -9.55 7.47 -22.28
N PRO A 875 -9.82 7.54 -20.93
CA PRO A 875 -9.95 6.34 -20.11
C PRO A 875 -11.09 5.43 -20.58
N GLN A 876 -12.26 6.00 -20.92
CA GLN A 876 -13.43 5.24 -21.33
C GLN A 876 -13.17 4.46 -22.63
N THR A 877 -12.44 5.07 -23.57
CA THR A 877 -12.07 4.43 -24.83
C THR A 877 -11.04 3.33 -24.61
N LEU A 878 -9.92 3.65 -23.94
CA LEU A 878 -8.79 2.74 -23.81
C LEU A 878 -9.02 1.58 -22.83
N LEU A 879 -9.82 1.76 -21.79
CA LEU A 879 -10.18 0.67 -20.88
C LEU A 879 -11.06 -0.39 -21.57
N GLY A 880 -11.83 0.00 -22.60
CA GLY A 880 -12.57 -0.94 -23.45
C GLY A 880 -11.70 -1.73 -24.43
N GLU A 881 -10.46 -1.33 -24.66
CA GLU A 881 -9.51 -2.02 -25.56
C GLU A 881 -8.72 -3.09 -24.81
N LYS A 882 -8.47 -4.23 -25.48
CA LYS A 882 -7.61 -5.27 -24.90
C LYS A 882 -6.13 -4.86 -25.00
N PRO A 883 -5.29 -5.20 -24.01
CA PRO A 883 -3.86 -4.99 -24.13
C PRO A 883 -3.25 -5.88 -25.22
N PRO A 884 -2.10 -5.52 -25.78
CA PRO A 884 -1.37 -6.39 -26.71
C PRO A 884 -1.13 -7.78 -26.14
N SER A 885 -1.11 -8.81 -26.98
CA SER A 885 -1.00 -10.22 -26.54
C SER A 885 0.28 -10.49 -25.72
N ALA A 886 1.38 -9.80 -26.05
CA ALA A 886 2.62 -9.89 -25.29
C ALA A 886 2.47 -9.26 -23.89
N TRP A 887 1.76 -8.11 -23.78
CA TRP A 887 1.57 -7.40 -22.51
C TRP A 887 0.59 -8.11 -21.57
N ALA A 888 -0.43 -8.78 -22.14
CA ALA A 888 -1.44 -9.51 -21.38
C ALA A 888 -0.85 -10.62 -20.49
N LYS A 889 0.27 -11.21 -20.93
CA LYS A 889 1.00 -12.25 -20.18
C LYS A 889 1.87 -11.69 -19.03
N SER A 890 2.17 -10.38 -19.05
CA SER A 890 3.03 -9.75 -18.05
C SER A 890 2.21 -9.13 -16.92
N GLY A 891 2.47 -9.51 -15.68
CA GLY A 891 1.82 -8.94 -14.49
C GLY A 891 2.00 -7.42 -14.34
N LEU A 892 3.07 -6.83 -14.91
CA LEU A 892 3.33 -5.39 -14.91
C LEU A 892 2.63 -4.65 -16.05
N LEU A 893 2.53 -5.27 -17.23
CA LEU A 893 2.07 -4.59 -18.46
C LEU A 893 0.60 -4.83 -18.80
N ARG A 894 -0.02 -5.91 -18.31
CA ARG A 894 -1.42 -6.28 -18.65
C ARG A 894 -2.43 -5.14 -18.40
N GLY A 895 -2.11 -4.23 -17.51
CA GLY A 895 -2.91 -3.06 -17.22
C GLY A 895 -2.61 -1.82 -18.01
N LEU A 896 -1.56 -1.82 -18.76
CA LEU A 896 -1.19 -0.71 -19.62
C LEU A 896 -1.91 -0.82 -20.96
N ARG A 897 -2.08 0.32 -21.61
CA ARG A 897 -2.61 0.41 -22.96
C ARG A 897 -1.61 1.11 -23.87
N PRO A 898 -1.36 0.64 -25.08
CA PRO A 898 -0.56 1.40 -26.04
C PRO A 898 -1.34 2.65 -26.45
N LEU A 899 -0.65 3.77 -26.50
CA LEU A 899 -1.19 5.03 -26.99
C LEU A 899 -0.32 5.53 -28.15
N GLU A 900 -0.85 5.47 -29.37
CA GLU A 900 -0.17 6.09 -30.51
C GLU A 900 -0.10 7.62 -30.31
N VAL A 901 1.09 8.19 -30.41
CA VAL A 901 1.29 9.64 -30.31
C VAL A 901 0.62 10.29 -31.52
N GLY A 902 -0.20 11.31 -31.28
CA GLY A 902 -1.03 11.93 -32.31
C GLY A 902 -2.42 11.31 -32.45
N ARG A 903 -2.78 10.27 -31.68
CA ARG A 903 -4.09 9.64 -31.72
C ARG A 903 -5.21 10.61 -31.34
N GLU A 904 -6.29 10.58 -32.11
CA GLU A 904 -7.49 11.38 -31.91
C GLU A 904 -8.58 10.55 -31.18
N PHE A 905 -9.25 11.19 -30.24
CA PHE A 905 -10.37 10.64 -29.47
C PHE A 905 -11.64 11.47 -29.76
N PRO A 906 -12.72 10.88 -30.28
CA PRO A 906 -13.94 11.61 -30.59
C PRO A 906 -14.56 12.29 -29.38
N ARG A 907 -14.94 13.58 -29.50
CA ARG A 907 -15.59 14.37 -28.45
C ARG A 907 -16.58 15.37 -29.08
N LYS A 908 -17.88 15.01 -29.09
CA LYS A 908 -18.95 15.83 -29.68
C LYS A 908 -18.59 16.35 -31.10
N GLU A 909 -18.37 17.66 -31.24
CA GLU A 909 -18.09 18.34 -32.52
C GLU A 909 -16.60 18.39 -32.89
N LEU A 910 -15.71 18.12 -31.93
CA LEU A 910 -14.27 18.17 -32.09
C LEU A 910 -13.65 16.86 -31.61
N ALA A 911 -12.42 16.56 -32.07
CA ALA A 911 -11.63 15.46 -31.51
C ALA A 911 -10.60 15.98 -30.51
N LEU A 912 -10.23 15.12 -29.56
CA LEU A 912 -9.14 15.36 -28.62
C LEU A 912 -7.90 14.60 -29.11
N GLN A 913 -6.93 15.30 -29.67
CA GLN A 913 -5.65 14.73 -30.05
C GLN A 913 -4.69 14.67 -28.86
N VAL A 914 -3.94 13.57 -28.73
CA VAL A 914 -2.97 13.36 -27.66
C VAL A 914 -1.57 13.26 -28.25
N ASP A 915 -0.71 14.22 -27.91
CA ASP A 915 0.67 14.28 -28.35
C ASP A 915 1.65 14.14 -27.17
N LEU A 916 2.91 13.81 -27.47
CA LEU A 916 4.00 13.79 -26.52
C LEU A 916 5.06 14.81 -26.94
N ASP A 917 5.20 15.87 -26.12
CA ASP A 917 6.19 16.92 -26.32
C ASP A 917 7.39 16.74 -25.36
N PRO A 918 8.64 16.83 -25.82
CA PRO A 918 9.82 16.59 -24.98
C PRO A 918 10.00 17.63 -23.85
N GLU A 919 9.41 18.84 -23.96
CA GLU A 919 9.45 19.85 -22.90
C GLU A 919 8.23 19.81 -21.99
N LEU A 920 7.06 19.51 -22.57
CA LEU A 920 5.76 19.62 -21.90
C LEU A 920 5.18 18.27 -21.42
N GLY A 921 5.76 17.13 -21.84
CA GLY A 921 5.17 15.82 -21.61
C GLY A 921 3.92 15.58 -22.48
N VAL A 922 2.92 14.85 -21.95
CA VAL A 922 1.69 14.64 -22.70
C VAL A 922 0.87 15.92 -22.76
N VAL A 923 0.53 16.34 -23.99
CA VAL A 923 -0.27 17.52 -24.30
C VAL A 923 -1.56 17.13 -25.02
N TYR A 924 -2.60 17.93 -24.83
CA TYR A 924 -3.91 17.72 -25.43
C TYR A 924 -4.23 18.88 -26.37
N ARG A 925 -4.67 18.55 -27.59
CA ARG A 925 -5.13 19.53 -28.57
C ARG A 925 -6.56 19.22 -29.00
N LEU A 926 -7.39 20.24 -29.16
CA LEU A 926 -8.69 20.11 -29.80
C LEU A 926 -8.50 20.31 -31.30
N VAL A 927 -8.90 19.36 -32.11
CA VAL A 927 -8.79 19.33 -33.56
C VAL A 927 -10.13 19.10 -34.24
#